data_685257bf203c5570ee802bdb5a1e1a6e
#
_entry.id   685257bf203c5570ee802bdb5a1e1a6e
#
_cell.length_a   1.000
_cell.length_b   1.000
_cell.length_c   1.000
_cell.angle_alpha   90.00
_cell.angle_beta   90.00
_cell.angle_gamma   90.00
#
_symmetry.space_group_name_H-M   'P 1'
#
loop_
_entity.id
_entity.type
_entity.pdbx_description
1 polymer ?
#
loop_
_entity_poly.entity_id
_entity_poly.type
_entity_poly.pdbx_seq_one_letter_code
_entity_poly.pdbx_strand_id
1 'polypeptide(L)'
;MNKLFITMATAALSLSAAAADFTGSFGKDLNGNGKISVVDNADGKTVKVTISGATIKVGTTSAPVSDLVLDGVKSSKVGKFQLLNGTAHAGDYDVFFLGQVADGKITAKFNLNLNGAYYAQGTFGETRYTLGQLLGSDFETWHKAEYSGNTSDEPDGWHSFMSAHASGMYASARKNTHTFISKDVRPGANGQCVKVVSSKVLGVPANGTITTGRLYAGHIKPTNPANNATSDPAGTDKDSNNDPFYAPINTLPDSIAVWVKYKQGALSASDKQDYPYANLSAVLTDGTKYQDPEDKTYTNVLAKAQNKEIAENGNVWQRISVPFAYTNAKLDPKAMLVTLSTNAQPGVASKDVDTPDELYIDDLVLVYNSQLSSLKIDGVEVPGFASDKYSYTVYSSKDADKKLEYTTNAKSAFVASEAVAPTDGSGNLVYNVTVTSADLQTSHTYVVNVVCPTTYTDQLLINLNGDDQDPEQANIDVYSEGNNNYTFVLKKFSFGELLIGDVTISGIPCVEKDGKQTFTVEKDAAITNGAEIAEALGNKVHVTMNAEIENGKLYAEMTLPVVLGEETINVKATFGKKATNVEKTTYKDKLVITLNGEEQDPEEATIDVMKQSEGKYTFVLNQFSFSGLLIGDVTITDVPGVEKNGYVFYTVEKDAAITNGAEIAEALGNKVHVKIVEAYSKDGKLYAKMTLPVTLGETTINVEAVFGEKPAAGINGITTTQNGKVEVYNVNGVRLNGLQKGLNIVRTADGKVVKVLK
;
A
#
# COMPACT_ATOMS: atom_id res chain seq x y z
N MET A 1 -49.20 15.53 -58.14
CA MET A 1 -49.43 15.71 -56.68
C MET A 1 -48.11 15.41 -55.98
N ASN A 2 -47.29 16.46 -55.80
CA ASN A 2 -45.99 16.35 -55.10
C ASN A 2 -46.23 16.62 -53.65
N LYS A 3 -45.91 15.65 -52.80
CA LYS A 3 -45.84 15.83 -51.36
C LYS A 3 -44.47 16.37 -50.96
N LEU A 4 -44.44 17.60 -50.55
CA LEU A 4 -43.27 18.28 -50.00
C LEU A 4 -43.11 17.77 -48.54
N PHE A 5 -42.04 17.03 -48.25
CA PHE A 5 -41.63 16.70 -46.87
C PHE A 5 -40.81 17.88 -46.34
N ILE A 6 -41.38 18.63 -45.41
CA ILE A 6 -40.64 19.59 -44.63
C ILE A 6 -40.00 18.83 -43.48
N THR A 7 -38.70 18.64 -43.56
CA THR A 7 -37.88 18.15 -42.42
C THR A 7 -37.64 19.34 -41.49
N MET A 8 -38.35 19.41 -40.37
CA MET A 8 -37.96 20.31 -39.27
C MET A 8 -36.69 19.75 -38.64
N ALA A 9 -35.55 20.36 -38.92
CA ALA A 9 -34.35 20.23 -38.13
C ALA A 9 -34.58 21.00 -36.82
N THR A 10 -34.88 20.31 -35.74
CA THR A 10 -34.78 20.82 -34.39
C THR A 10 -33.29 21.04 -34.11
N ALA A 11 -32.83 22.27 -34.32
CA ALA A 11 -31.56 22.71 -33.75
C ALA A 11 -31.73 22.69 -32.20
N ALA A 12 -31.17 21.67 -31.56
CA ALA A 12 -30.94 21.69 -30.16
C ALA A 12 -29.89 22.80 -29.88
N LEU A 13 -30.37 24.00 -29.54
CA LEU A 13 -29.53 24.98 -28.91
C LEU A 13 -29.07 24.35 -27.56
N SER A 14 -27.86 23.86 -27.53
CA SER A 14 -27.17 23.62 -26.27
C SER A 14 -27.00 25.01 -25.63
N LEU A 15 -27.92 25.40 -24.75
CA LEU A 15 -27.62 26.46 -23.80
C LEU A 15 -26.43 25.92 -22.98
N SER A 16 -25.24 26.41 -23.26
CA SER A 16 -24.13 26.26 -22.35
C SER A 16 -24.55 26.93 -21.04
N ALA A 17 -24.76 26.15 -20.00
CA ALA A 17 -24.99 26.72 -18.67
C ALA A 17 -23.84 27.66 -18.36
N ALA A 18 -24.17 28.92 -17.98
CA ALA A 18 -23.15 29.87 -17.64
C ALA A 18 -22.39 29.37 -16.40
N ALA A 19 -21.07 29.38 -16.48
CA ALA A 19 -20.23 29.03 -15.34
C ALA A 19 -20.45 30.03 -14.21
N ALA A 20 -20.67 29.55 -12.99
CA ALA A 20 -20.55 30.39 -11.79
C ALA A 20 -19.09 30.36 -11.33
N ASP A 21 -18.41 31.48 -11.47
CA ASP A 21 -17.00 31.65 -11.10
C ASP A 21 -16.88 32.31 -9.72
N PHE A 22 -16.13 31.66 -8.84
CA PHE A 22 -15.84 32.15 -7.50
C PHE A 22 -14.34 32.38 -7.35
N THR A 23 -13.93 33.59 -7.05
CA THR A 23 -12.52 33.92 -6.82
C THR A 23 -12.25 34.00 -5.32
N GLY A 24 -11.07 33.56 -4.88
CA GLY A 24 -10.71 33.55 -3.47
C GLY A 24 -9.34 32.96 -3.20
N SER A 25 -9.04 32.72 -1.93
CA SER A 25 -7.77 32.16 -1.48
C SER A 25 -7.93 30.68 -1.10
N PHE A 26 -6.92 29.90 -1.43
CA PHE A 26 -6.78 28.53 -0.93
C PHE A 26 -6.12 28.52 0.46
N GLY A 27 -6.48 27.55 1.26
CA GLY A 27 -5.96 27.34 2.61
C GLY A 27 -5.69 25.89 2.94
N LYS A 28 -5.34 25.61 4.20
CA LYS A 28 -4.90 24.34 4.76
C LYS A 28 -3.50 23.97 4.24
N ASP A 29 -3.35 22.86 3.52
CA ASP A 29 -2.07 22.42 2.94
C ASP A 29 -1.79 23.10 1.59
N LEU A 30 -2.81 23.72 0.99
CA LEU A 30 -2.69 24.52 -0.22
C LEU A 30 -2.62 26.01 0.11
N ASN A 31 -2.16 26.79 -0.85
CA ASN A 31 -2.12 28.25 -0.79
C ASN A 31 -2.34 28.85 -2.19
N GLY A 32 -2.24 30.18 -2.26
CA GLY A 32 -2.43 30.93 -3.50
C GLY A 32 -3.85 31.53 -3.63
N ASN A 33 -3.97 32.44 -4.54
CA ASN A 33 -5.26 33.04 -4.96
C ASN A 33 -5.67 32.36 -6.26
N GLY A 34 -6.93 31.96 -6.35
CA GLY A 34 -7.41 31.31 -7.54
C GLY A 34 -8.91 31.32 -7.68
N LYS A 35 -9.44 30.34 -8.36
CA LYS A 35 -10.84 30.29 -8.76
C LYS A 35 -11.40 28.87 -8.64
N ILE A 36 -12.66 28.78 -8.19
CA ILE A 36 -13.50 27.61 -8.38
C ILE A 36 -14.62 27.98 -9.34
N SER A 37 -14.74 27.25 -10.45
CA SER A 37 -15.83 27.39 -11.42
C SER A 37 -16.79 26.22 -11.27
N VAL A 38 -18.09 26.49 -11.26
CA VAL A 38 -19.16 25.48 -11.16
C VAL A 38 -20.08 25.61 -12.36
N VAL A 39 -20.25 24.55 -13.14
CA VAL A 39 -21.09 24.50 -14.34
C VAL A 39 -22.09 23.38 -14.19
N ASP A 40 -23.40 23.67 -14.27
CA ASP A 40 -24.44 22.65 -14.22
C ASP A 40 -24.34 21.72 -15.44
N ASN A 41 -24.35 20.39 -15.22
CA ASN A 41 -24.43 19.40 -16.28
C ASN A 41 -25.86 19.27 -16.81
N ALA A 42 -26.01 18.74 -18.01
CA ALA A 42 -27.30 18.58 -18.69
C ALA A 42 -28.30 17.67 -17.95
N ASP A 43 -27.83 16.83 -17.01
CA ASP A 43 -28.66 15.95 -16.20
C ASP A 43 -29.40 16.68 -15.07
N GLY A 44 -29.04 17.93 -14.80
CA GLY A 44 -29.60 18.77 -13.73
C GLY A 44 -29.37 18.24 -12.30
N LYS A 45 -28.51 17.21 -12.15
CA LYS A 45 -28.20 16.56 -10.88
C LYS A 45 -26.73 16.62 -10.53
N THR A 46 -25.87 16.83 -11.51
CA THR A 46 -24.44 16.94 -11.35
C THR A 46 -23.91 18.25 -11.90
N VAL A 47 -22.69 18.60 -11.51
CA VAL A 47 -21.97 19.76 -11.98
C VAL A 47 -20.54 19.36 -12.34
N LYS A 48 -19.95 20.16 -13.21
CA LYS A 48 -18.51 20.18 -13.43
C LYS A 48 -17.91 21.27 -12.56
N VAL A 49 -16.94 20.89 -11.73
CA VAL A 49 -16.18 21.82 -10.87
C VAL A 49 -14.76 21.91 -11.42
N THR A 50 -14.27 23.14 -11.61
CA THR A 50 -12.87 23.39 -11.99
C THR A 50 -12.19 24.22 -10.91
N ILE A 51 -11.08 23.70 -10.38
CA ILE A 51 -10.25 24.35 -9.35
C ILE A 51 -8.96 24.80 -10.04
N SER A 52 -8.68 26.11 -10.03
CA SER A 52 -7.54 26.72 -10.72
C SER A 52 -6.75 27.66 -9.84
N GLY A 53 -5.43 27.73 -10.01
CA GLY A 53 -4.54 28.68 -9.33
C GLY A 53 -4.11 28.25 -7.93
N ALA A 54 -4.35 27.01 -7.53
CA ALA A 54 -3.84 26.46 -6.29
C ALA A 54 -2.34 26.18 -6.39
N THR A 55 -1.65 26.34 -5.25
CA THR A 55 -0.27 25.87 -5.09
C THR A 55 -0.16 25.00 -3.84
N ILE A 56 0.72 24.01 -3.86
CA ILE A 56 0.98 23.13 -2.73
C ILE A 56 2.32 23.47 -2.08
N LYS A 57 2.40 23.44 -0.76
CA LYS A 57 3.64 23.64 -0.02
C LYS A 57 4.50 22.37 -0.08
N VAL A 58 5.72 22.52 -0.60
CA VAL A 58 6.73 21.44 -0.62
C VAL A 58 7.96 21.94 0.15
N GLY A 59 8.04 21.63 1.43
CA GLY A 59 9.05 22.17 2.33
C GLY A 59 8.94 23.69 2.46
N THR A 60 9.96 24.44 2.04
CA THR A 60 10.01 25.92 2.04
C THR A 60 9.52 26.55 0.73
N THR A 61 9.25 25.76 -0.30
CA THR A 61 8.81 26.24 -1.63
C THR A 61 7.35 25.89 -1.87
N SER A 62 6.72 26.60 -2.83
CA SER A 62 5.37 26.27 -3.31
C SER A 62 5.44 25.85 -4.76
N ALA A 63 4.81 24.74 -5.10
CA ALA A 63 4.67 24.26 -6.46
C ALA A 63 3.23 24.50 -6.97
N PRO A 64 3.01 24.89 -8.22
CA PRO A 64 1.68 25.04 -8.78
C PRO A 64 1.02 23.65 -8.90
N VAL A 65 -0.26 23.60 -8.56
CA VAL A 65 -1.13 22.46 -8.86
C VAL A 65 -1.80 22.74 -10.20
N SER A 66 -1.73 21.80 -11.12
CA SER A 66 -2.46 21.89 -12.39
C SER A 66 -3.95 22.05 -12.14
N ASP A 67 -4.69 22.67 -13.06
CA ASP A 67 -6.13 22.79 -12.96
C ASP A 67 -6.79 21.44 -12.75
N LEU A 68 -7.58 21.32 -11.66
CA LEU A 68 -8.31 20.10 -11.34
C LEU A 68 -9.72 20.22 -11.90
N VAL A 69 -10.06 19.34 -12.81
CA VAL A 69 -11.39 19.29 -13.45
C VAL A 69 -12.14 18.08 -12.90
N LEU A 70 -13.18 18.36 -12.10
CA LEU A 70 -14.02 17.36 -11.46
C LEU A 70 -15.36 17.33 -12.20
N ASP A 71 -15.61 16.30 -12.97
CA ASP A 71 -16.90 16.10 -13.65
C ASP A 71 -17.78 15.14 -12.87
N GLY A 72 -19.11 15.34 -12.96
CA GLY A 72 -20.06 14.47 -12.26
C GLY A 72 -20.19 14.69 -10.76
N VAL A 73 -19.71 15.81 -10.22
CA VAL A 73 -19.93 16.17 -8.82
C VAL A 73 -21.43 16.33 -8.57
N LYS A 74 -22.00 15.57 -7.61
CA LYS A 74 -23.41 15.68 -7.25
C LYS A 74 -23.75 17.09 -6.81
N SER A 75 -24.88 17.61 -7.27
CA SER A 75 -25.42 18.92 -6.93
C SER A 75 -26.84 18.80 -6.40
N SER A 76 -27.06 19.22 -5.18
CA SER A 76 -28.38 19.22 -4.52
C SER A 76 -28.78 20.62 -4.13
N LYS A 77 -29.88 21.11 -4.68
CA LYS A 77 -30.47 22.41 -4.29
C LYS A 77 -31.43 22.20 -3.11
N VAL A 78 -31.24 22.99 -2.06
CA VAL A 78 -32.08 23.01 -0.87
C VAL A 78 -32.26 24.44 -0.37
N GLY A 79 -33.45 25.02 -0.55
CA GLY A 79 -33.67 26.44 -0.30
C GLY A 79 -32.69 27.34 -1.05
N LYS A 80 -31.95 28.16 -0.32
CA LYS A 80 -30.94 29.06 -0.88
C LYS A 80 -29.58 28.41 -1.15
N PHE A 81 -29.40 27.15 -0.75
CA PHE A 81 -28.11 26.46 -0.86
C PHE A 81 -28.05 25.57 -2.10
N GLN A 82 -26.85 25.53 -2.71
CA GLN A 82 -26.44 24.47 -3.62
C GLN A 82 -25.32 23.66 -2.93
N LEU A 83 -25.61 22.43 -2.60
CA LEU A 83 -24.69 21.52 -1.92
C LEU A 83 -24.01 20.62 -2.94
N LEU A 84 -22.68 20.57 -2.89
CA LEU A 84 -21.82 19.85 -3.82
C LEU A 84 -21.05 18.73 -3.09
N ASN A 85 -21.03 17.54 -3.68
CA ASN A 85 -20.38 16.38 -3.09
C ASN A 85 -19.96 15.40 -4.20
N GLY A 86 -18.71 14.96 -4.25
CA GLY A 86 -18.28 13.99 -5.24
C GLY A 86 -16.82 13.65 -5.21
N THR A 87 -16.49 12.71 -6.09
CA THR A 87 -15.11 12.25 -6.34
C THR A 87 -14.84 12.33 -7.82
N ALA A 88 -13.61 12.64 -8.19
CA ALA A 88 -13.15 12.58 -9.57
C ALA A 88 -11.65 12.33 -9.61
N HIS A 89 -11.19 11.67 -10.67
CA HIS A 89 -9.77 11.63 -11.01
C HIS A 89 -9.42 12.87 -11.82
N ALA A 90 -8.46 13.67 -11.36
CA ALA A 90 -8.06 14.92 -12.01
C ALA A 90 -6.53 15.11 -11.96
N GLY A 91 -5.88 15.07 -13.12
CA GLY A 91 -4.42 14.99 -13.22
C GLY A 91 -3.90 13.70 -12.60
N ASP A 92 -2.98 13.78 -11.66
CA ASP A 92 -2.40 12.65 -10.94
C ASP A 92 -3.16 12.29 -9.64
N TYR A 93 -4.29 12.96 -9.37
CA TYR A 93 -4.97 12.86 -8.08
C TYR A 93 -6.37 12.25 -8.18
N ASP A 94 -6.72 11.40 -7.23
CA ASP A 94 -8.10 11.16 -6.86
C ASP A 94 -8.54 12.28 -5.91
N VAL A 95 -9.52 13.07 -6.34
CA VAL A 95 -9.99 14.24 -5.61
C VAL A 95 -11.33 13.94 -4.96
N PHE A 96 -11.40 14.13 -3.65
CA PHE A 96 -12.64 14.11 -2.88
C PHE A 96 -13.06 15.56 -2.65
N PHE A 97 -14.27 15.91 -3.03
CA PHE A 97 -14.75 17.29 -3.02
C PHE A 97 -16.04 17.43 -2.24
N LEU A 98 -16.08 18.43 -1.37
CA LEU A 98 -17.27 18.88 -0.65
C LEU A 98 -17.36 20.38 -0.77
N GLY A 99 -18.53 20.89 -1.20
CA GLY A 99 -18.73 22.32 -1.42
C GLY A 99 -20.15 22.77 -1.11
N GLN A 100 -20.30 24.04 -0.84
CA GLN A 100 -21.59 24.72 -0.63
C GLN A 100 -21.57 26.09 -1.26
N VAL A 101 -22.55 26.37 -2.09
CA VAL A 101 -22.79 27.72 -2.63
C VAL A 101 -24.00 28.30 -1.91
N ALA A 102 -23.83 29.49 -1.35
CA ALA A 102 -24.87 30.25 -0.69
C ALA A 102 -24.60 31.74 -0.82
N ASP A 103 -25.64 32.55 -1.03
CA ASP A 103 -25.56 34.00 -1.09
C ASP A 103 -24.47 34.53 -2.07
N GLY A 104 -24.30 33.84 -3.22
CA GLY A 104 -23.31 34.20 -4.26
C GLY A 104 -21.86 33.84 -3.92
N LYS A 105 -21.59 33.09 -2.87
CA LYS A 105 -20.25 32.67 -2.43
C LYS A 105 -20.17 31.14 -2.39
N ILE A 106 -18.95 30.61 -2.57
CA ILE A 106 -18.67 29.18 -2.39
C ILE A 106 -17.78 28.98 -1.17
N THR A 107 -18.05 27.92 -0.41
CA THR A 107 -17.10 27.27 0.49
C THR A 107 -16.81 25.90 -0.07
N ALA A 108 -15.55 25.54 -0.14
CA ALA A 108 -15.17 24.21 -0.56
C ALA A 108 -14.04 23.66 0.30
N LYS A 109 -14.05 22.33 0.44
CA LYS A 109 -12.98 21.52 0.99
C LYS A 109 -12.76 20.35 0.03
N PHE A 110 -11.51 20.01 -0.21
CA PHE A 110 -11.17 18.89 -1.07
C PHE A 110 -9.88 18.22 -0.65
N ASN A 111 -9.85 16.90 -0.72
CA ASN A 111 -8.65 16.10 -0.48
C ASN A 111 -8.06 15.65 -1.80
N LEU A 112 -6.75 15.76 -1.93
CA LEU A 112 -5.95 15.18 -3.00
C LEU A 112 -5.36 13.87 -2.49
N ASN A 113 -5.58 12.80 -3.23
CA ASN A 113 -4.99 11.49 -2.96
C ASN A 113 -4.11 11.11 -4.14
N LEU A 114 -2.87 10.73 -3.87
CA LEU A 114 -1.87 10.33 -4.86
C LEU A 114 -1.53 8.87 -4.65
N ASN A 115 -1.64 8.05 -5.68
CA ASN A 115 -1.36 6.61 -5.61
C ASN A 115 -2.15 5.92 -4.46
N GLY A 116 -3.43 6.26 -4.33
CA GLY A 116 -4.29 5.70 -3.28
C GLY A 116 -4.02 6.19 -1.86
N ALA A 117 -3.01 7.03 -1.64
CA ALA A 117 -2.67 7.59 -0.34
C ALA A 117 -3.11 9.06 -0.21
N TYR A 118 -3.51 9.47 1.00
CA TYR A 118 -3.76 10.87 1.31
C TYR A 118 -2.49 11.70 1.06
N TYR A 119 -2.63 12.80 0.32
CA TYR A 119 -1.52 13.68 -0.04
C TYR A 119 -1.65 15.06 0.56
N ALA A 120 -2.79 15.74 0.34
CA ALA A 120 -3.02 17.10 0.83
C ALA A 120 -4.51 17.43 0.92
N GLN A 121 -4.86 18.44 1.73
CA GLN A 121 -6.19 19.00 1.81
C GLN A 121 -6.17 20.47 1.40
N GLY A 122 -7.11 20.87 0.53
CA GLY A 122 -7.39 22.24 0.18
C GLY A 122 -8.69 22.73 0.82
N THR A 123 -8.71 23.99 1.26
CA THR A 123 -9.93 24.72 1.59
C THR A 123 -10.02 25.95 0.69
N PHE A 124 -11.23 26.41 0.40
CA PHE A 124 -11.45 27.60 -0.43
C PHE A 124 -12.68 28.39 0.05
N GLY A 125 -12.55 29.70 0.03
CA GLY A 125 -13.59 30.61 0.43
C GLY A 125 -13.68 30.78 1.95
N GLU A 126 -14.29 31.88 2.33
CA GLU A 126 -14.59 32.22 3.73
C GLU A 126 -16.08 32.12 3.97
N THR A 127 -16.49 31.31 4.91
CA THR A 127 -17.88 31.23 5.29
C THR A 127 -18.03 30.83 6.76
N ARG A 128 -19.18 31.19 7.29
CA ARG A 128 -19.63 30.76 8.62
C ARG A 128 -20.11 29.31 8.64
N TYR A 129 -20.18 28.64 7.48
CA TYR A 129 -20.68 27.26 7.37
C TYR A 129 -19.52 26.27 7.43
N THR A 130 -19.59 25.30 8.31
CA THR A 130 -18.69 24.16 8.37
C THR A 130 -19.24 23.03 7.50
N LEU A 131 -18.54 22.67 6.44
CA LEU A 131 -19.00 21.64 5.51
C LEU A 131 -19.15 20.27 6.21
N GLY A 132 -20.30 19.62 6.01
CA GLY A 132 -20.63 18.35 6.63
C GLY A 132 -21.04 18.43 8.10
N GLN A 133 -21.09 19.63 8.69
CA GLN A 133 -21.52 19.87 10.07
C GLN A 133 -22.69 20.87 10.11
N LEU A 134 -23.32 21.06 11.25
CA LEU A 134 -24.40 22.03 11.43
C LEU A 134 -23.83 23.40 11.77
N LEU A 135 -24.44 24.45 11.24
CA LEU A 135 -24.04 25.81 11.55
C LEU A 135 -24.19 26.07 13.05
N GLY A 136 -23.18 26.72 13.66
CA GLY A 136 -23.18 27.16 15.06
C GLY A 136 -23.38 26.03 16.08
N SER A 137 -23.06 24.77 15.72
CA SER A 137 -23.21 23.62 16.61
C SER A 137 -22.12 23.51 17.69
N ASP A 138 -21.09 24.33 17.62
CA ASP A 138 -20.10 24.61 18.67
C ASP A 138 -20.62 25.61 19.72
N PHE A 139 -21.74 26.29 19.42
CA PHE A 139 -22.40 27.29 20.25
C PHE A 139 -21.52 28.48 20.67
N GLU A 140 -20.57 28.87 19.84
CA GLU A 140 -19.67 30.01 20.10
C GLU A 140 -20.14 31.32 19.45
N THR A 141 -21.01 31.26 18.44
CA THR A 141 -21.53 32.41 17.73
C THR A 141 -23.04 32.60 17.99
N TRP A 142 -23.47 33.84 18.27
CA TRP A 142 -24.81 34.14 18.74
C TRP A 142 -25.37 35.41 18.13
N HIS A 143 -26.69 35.48 18.03
CA HIS A 143 -27.44 36.65 17.65
C HIS A 143 -28.63 36.90 18.59
N LYS A 144 -29.24 38.06 18.47
CA LYS A 144 -30.46 38.42 19.22
C LYS A 144 -31.71 38.08 18.40
N ALA A 145 -32.58 37.24 18.95
CA ALA A 145 -33.96 37.10 18.47
C ALA A 145 -34.88 38.05 19.27
N GLU A 146 -35.83 38.66 18.59
CA GLU A 146 -36.75 39.64 19.21
C GLU A 146 -38.19 39.37 18.80
N TYR A 147 -39.07 39.55 19.75
CA TYR A 147 -40.51 39.53 19.51
C TYR A 147 -41.24 40.42 20.48
N SER A 148 -41.98 41.46 19.99
CA SER A 148 -42.84 42.33 20.78
C SER A 148 -42.14 42.94 22.01
N GLY A 149 -40.89 43.42 21.82
CA GLY A 149 -40.05 44.03 22.85
C GLY A 149 -39.38 43.10 23.84
N ASN A 150 -39.53 41.76 23.67
CA ASN A 150 -38.78 40.76 24.40
C ASN A 150 -37.64 40.23 23.52
N THR A 151 -36.48 39.92 24.14
CA THR A 151 -35.33 39.40 23.44
C THR A 151 -34.82 38.09 24.04
N SER A 152 -34.24 37.23 23.21
CA SER A 152 -33.51 36.05 23.63
C SER A 152 -32.22 35.95 22.84
N ASP A 153 -31.18 35.31 23.41
CA ASP A 153 -30.01 34.95 22.68
C ASP A 153 -30.29 33.61 21.97
N GLU A 154 -29.96 33.53 20.68
CA GLU A 154 -30.00 32.30 19.87
C GLU A 154 -28.63 32.02 19.24
N PRO A 155 -28.09 30.79 19.26
CA PRO A 155 -26.91 30.48 18.50
C PRO A 155 -27.17 30.59 16.99
N ASP A 156 -26.17 30.93 16.20
CA ASP A 156 -26.31 31.02 14.75
C ASP A 156 -26.77 29.67 14.16
N GLY A 157 -27.86 29.70 13.36
CA GLY A 157 -28.44 28.51 12.77
C GLY A 157 -29.34 27.68 13.73
N TRP A 158 -29.55 28.15 14.96
CA TRP A 158 -30.40 27.52 15.96
C TRP A 158 -31.47 28.49 16.46
N HIS A 159 -32.63 27.94 16.77
CA HIS A 159 -33.83 28.74 17.03
C HIS A 159 -34.53 28.32 18.33
N SER A 160 -35.01 29.27 19.06
CA SER A 160 -35.76 29.16 20.31
C SER A 160 -37.24 29.46 20.13
N PHE A 161 -37.96 29.53 21.24
CA PHE A 161 -39.35 30.01 21.24
C PHE A 161 -39.47 31.52 20.84
N MET A 162 -38.41 32.30 20.93
CA MET A 162 -38.46 33.73 20.53
C MET A 162 -38.72 33.87 19.03
N SER A 163 -38.10 33.02 18.21
CA SER A 163 -38.26 32.98 16.73
C SER A 163 -39.37 31.98 16.27
N ALA A 164 -40.13 31.41 17.20
CA ALA A 164 -41.16 30.42 16.89
C ALA A 164 -42.32 31.01 16.04
N HIS A 165 -43.02 30.14 15.34
CA HIS A 165 -44.28 30.44 14.72
C HIS A 165 -45.44 30.28 15.75
N ALA A 166 -46.06 31.40 16.13
CA ALA A 166 -47.17 31.40 17.05
C ALA A 166 -48.04 32.63 16.81
N SER A 167 -49.36 32.49 16.89
CA SER A 167 -50.32 33.55 16.66
C SER A 167 -51.42 33.62 17.72
N GLY A 168 -52.14 34.68 17.79
CA GLY A 168 -53.21 34.88 18.76
C GLY A 168 -52.74 34.72 20.21
N MET A 169 -53.49 33.96 21.03
CA MET A 169 -53.14 33.71 22.42
C MET A 169 -51.83 32.89 22.58
N TYR A 170 -51.47 32.07 21.60
CA TYR A 170 -50.23 31.24 21.63
C TYR A 170 -48.98 32.06 21.43
N ALA A 171 -49.09 33.29 20.89
CA ALA A 171 -47.95 34.20 20.76
C ALA A 171 -47.29 34.53 22.11
N SER A 172 -47.94 34.24 23.23
CA SER A 172 -47.35 34.34 24.57
C SER A 172 -46.11 33.45 24.74
N ALA A 173 -46.00 32.31 24.02
CA ALA A 173 -44.84 31.47 24.03
C ALA A 173 -43.56 32.19 23.56
N ARG A 174 -43.72 33.11 22.61
CA ARG A 174 -42.62 33.95 22.06
C ARG A 174 -42.15 35.06 23.00
N LYS A 175 -42.85 35.36 24.03
CA LYS A 175 -42.51 36.40 25.00
C LYS A 175 -41.67 35.86 26.17
N ASN A 176 -41.55 34.56 26.32
CA ASN A 176 -40.81 33.94 27.39
C ASN A 176 -39.39 33.58 26.89
N THR A 177 -38.38 34.01 27.63
CA THR A 177 -37.02 33.59 27.35
C THR A 177 -36.76 32.22 27.90
N HIS A 178 -36.39 31.28 27.03
CA HIS A 178 -36.13 29.87 27.40
C HIS A 178 -34.64 29.49 27.10
N THR A 179 -33.92 30.34 26.39
CA THR A 179 -32.58 30.07 25.90
C THR A 179 -31.61 31.14 26.35
N PHE A 180 -30.48 30.76 26.87
CA PHE A 180 -29.48 31.64 27.47
C PHE A 180 -28.07 31.25 27.08
N ILE A 181 -27.18 32.17 26.98
CA ILE A 181 -25.74 31.95 26.93
C ILE A 181 -25.27 31.51 28.33
N SER A 182 -24.46 30.46 28.41
CA SER A 182 -23.82 30.04 29.64
C SER A 182 -22.31 29.95 29.47
N LYS A 183 -21.57 30.28 30.55
CA LYS A 183 -20.11 30.09 30.65
C LYS A 183 -19.75 28.80 31.38
N ASP A 184 -20.74 28.03 31.80
CA ASP A 184 -20.55 26.70 32.38
C ASP A 184 -20.45 25.68 31.25
N VAL A 185 -19.27 25.62 30.62
CA VAL A 185 -18.96 24.80 29.46
C VAL A 185 -18.47 23.42 29.84
N ARG A 186 -18.44 22.49 28.89
CA ARG A 186 -17.91 21.14 29.10
C ARG A 186 -16.43 21.13 29.54
N PRO A 187 -15.94 20.07 30.19
CA PRO A 187 -14.52 19.93 30.55
C PRO A 187 -13.61 20.06 29.32
N GLY A 188 -12.58 20.89 29.47
CA GLY A 188 -11.57 21.15 28.44
C GLY A 188 -12.00 22.13 27.34
N ALA A 189 -13.25 22.63 27.35
CA ALA A 189 -13.70 23.74 26.49
C ALA A 189 -13.41 25.09 27.15
N ASN A 190 -13.37 26.10 26.27
CA ASN A 190 -13.38 27.51 26.65
C ASN A 190 -14.50 28.16 25.80
N GLY A 191 -15.01 29.31 26.24
CA GLY A 191 -16.03 29.99 25.46
C GLY A 191 -17.39 29.95 26.14
N GLN A 192 -18.41 29.47 25.45
CA GLN A 192 -19.78 29.50 25.92
C GLN A 192 -20.58 28.30 25.40
N CYS A 193 -21.69 28.00 26.07
CA CYS A 193 -22.61 26.92 25.69
C CYS A 193 -24.06 27.41 25.76
N VAL A 194 -24.99 26.60 25.25
CA VAL A 194 -26.42 26.87 25.37
C VAL A 194 -26.95 26.35 26.72
N LYS A 195 -27.75 27.17 27.39
CA LYS A 195 -28.61 26.74 28.47
C LYS A 195 -30.06 26.96 28.05
N VAL A 196 -30.86 25.90 27.99
CA VAL A 196 -32.30 25.97 27.83
C VAL A 196 -33.02 25.62 29.13
N VAL A 197 -34.14 26.30 29.42
CA VAL A 197 -34.89 26.10 30.65
C VAL A 197 -36.37 25.89 30.38
N SER A 198 -37.02 25.05 31.18
CA SER A 198 -38.49 24.95 31.22
C SER A 198 -39.13 26.23 31.77
N SER A 199 -40.38 26.47 31.45
CA SER A 199 -41.09 27.65 31.86
C SER A 199 -42.60 27.37 31.95
N LYS A 200 -43.35 28.41 32.30
CA LYS A 200 -44.82 28.38 32.32
C LYS A 200 -45.38 29.38 31.32
N VAL A 201 -46.10 28.90 30.33
CA VAL A 201 -46.78 29.71 29.32
C VAL A 201 -48.27 29.58 29.46
N LEU A 202 -48.97 30.65 29.70
CA LEU A 202 -50.44 30.66 29.97
C LEU A 202 -50.88 29.66 31.07
N GLY A 203 -50.03 29.46 32.06
CA GLY A 203 -50.26 28.51 33.13
C GLY A 203 -49.98 27.03 32.82
N VAL A 204 -49.51 26.72 31.63
CA VAL A 204 -49.16 25.38 31.15
C VAL A 204 -47.66 25.18 31.15
N PRO A 205 -47.13 24.02 31.58
CA PRO A 205 -45.68 23.73 31.48
C PRO A 205 -45.22 23.75 30.02
N ALA A 206 -44.14 24.45 29.77
CA ALA A 206 -43.49 24.51 28.48
C ALA A 206 -42.02 24.08 28.62
N ASN A 207 -41.59 23.13 27.80
CA ASN A 207 -40.21 22.68 27.77
C ASN A 207 -39.28 23.81 27.34
N GLY A 208 -38.05 23.86 27.86
CA GLY A 208 -36.96 24.57 27.24
C GLY A 208 -36.53 23.78 26.00
N THR A 209 -36.51 24.43 24.83
CA THR A 209 -36.26 23.77 23.57
C THR A 209 -35.42 24.63 22.64
N ILE A 210 -34.44 24.02 21.98
CA ILE A 210 -33.67 24.62 20.88
C ILE A 210 -33.66 23.67 19.69
N THR A 211 -33.73 24.22 18.46
CA THR A 211 -33.82 23.42 17.23
C THR A 211 -33.16 24.10 16.05
N THR A 212 -32.70 23.34 15.07
CA THR A 212 -32.25 23.83 13.74
C THR A 212 -33.43 24.15 12.82
N GLY A 213 -34.66 23.79 13.21
CA GLY A 213 -35.90 24.13 12.52
C GLY A 213 -36.59 25.32 13.14
N ARG A 214 -37.90 25.45 12.89
CA ARG A 214 -38.76 26.45 13.51
C ARG A 214 -39.70 25.79 14.50
N LEU A 215 -39.74 26.32 15.73
CA LEU A 215 -40.74 25.87 16.71
C LEU A 215 -42.13 26.43 16.33
N TYR A 216 -43.13 25.59 16.52
CA TYR A 216 -44.53 25.96 16.39
C TYR A 216 -45.21 25.83 17.76
N ALA A 217 -45.88 26.88 18.19
CA ALA A 217 -46.77 26.88 19.37
C ALA A 217 -48.17 27.12 18.87
N GLY A 218 -48.88 26.06 18.52
CA GLY A 218 -50.19 26.10 17.87
C GLY A 218 -51.35 25.64 18.72
N HIS A 219 -51.10 25.08 19.94
CA HIS A 219 -52.15 24.55 20.79
C HIS A 219 -51.79 24.62 22.28
N ILE A 220 -52.80 24.85 23.16
CA ILE A 220 -52.61 24.94 24.62
C ILE A 220 -52.26 23.58 25.25
N LYS A 221 -52.72 22.47 24.69
CA LYS A 221 -52.37 21.12 25.16
C LYS A 221 -50.95 20.77 24.66
N PRO A 222 -49.97 20.57 25.54
CA PRO A 222 -48.60 20.34 25.16
C PRO A 222 -48.37 19.16 24.18
N THR A 223 -49.17 18.09 24.35
CA THR A 223 -49.04 16.87 23.52
C THR A 223 -49.75 16.97 22.16
N ASN A 224 -50.29 18.14 21.79
CA ASN A 224 -50.95 18.31 20.49
C ASN A 224 -49.88 18.47 19.39
N PRO A 225 -49.95 17.74 18.25
CA PRO A 225 -49.00 17.83 17.17
C PRO A 225 -48.83 19.22 16.51
N ALA A 226 -49.74 20.17 16.77
CA ALA A 226 -49.59 21.58 16.39
C ALA A 226 -48.48 22.28 17.16
N ASN A 227 -47.97 21.68 18.25
CA ASN A 227 -46.76 22.06 18.96
C ASN A 227 -45.64 21.15 18.47
N ASN A 228 -44.72 21.67 17.67
CA ASN A 228 -43.70 20.87 17.01
C ASN A 228 -42.46 21.73 16.65
N ALA A 229 -41.40 21.07 16.22
CA ALA A 229 -40.31 21.67 15.47
C ALA A 229 -40.45 21.29 13.99
N THR A 230 -40.41 22.25 13.08
CA THR A 230 -40.55 22.03 11.63
C THR A 230 -39.28 22.43 10.88
N SER A 231 -38.87 21.61 9.95
CA SER A 231 -37.90 21.94 8.89
C SER A 231 -38.66 22.07 7.56
N ASP A 232 -38.57 23.24 6.93
CA ASP A 232 -39.22 23.53 5.64
C ASP A 232 -38.31 24.26 4.70
N PRO A 233 -37.42 23.56 3.94
CA PRO A 233 -36.50 24.19 2.98
C PRO A 233 -37.18 24.94 1.82
N ALA A 234 -38.45 24.66 1.54
CA ALA A 234 -39.21 25.42 0.55
C ALA A 234 -39.73 26.76 1.09
N GLY A 235 -39.72 26.94 2.41
CA GLY A 235 -40.12 28.17 3.06
C GLY A 235 -39.11 29.32 2.81
N THR A 236 -39.58 30.52 2.76
CA THR A 236 -38.74 31.76 2.58
C THR A 236 -38.50 32.49 3.88
N ASP A 237 -39.12 32.04 4.97
CA ASP A 237 -38.95 32.64 6.29
C ASP A 237 -37.50 32.45 6.80
N LYS A 238 -37.06 33.49 7.54
CA LYS A 238 -35.74 33.56 8.15
C LYS A 238 -35.87 34.13 9.54
N ASP A 239 -34.88 33.88 10.36
CA ASP A 239 -34.73 34.58 11.64
C ASP A 239 -34.15 35.97 11.50
N SER A 240 -33.86 36.63 12.61
CA SER A 240 -33.28 37.97 12.67
C SER A 240 -31.80 38.03 12.15
N ASN A 241 -31.11 36.89 12.08
CA ASN A 241 -29.77 36.74 11.57
C ASN A 241 -29.72 36.32 10.08
N ASN A 242 -30.87 36.28 9.39
CA ASN A 242 -31.06 35.73 8.05
C ASN A 242 -30.78 34.22 7.94
N ASP A 243 -30.81 33.51 9.06
CA ASP A 243 -30.70 32.04 9.04
C ASP A 243 -32.02 31.40 8.66
N PRO A 244 -32.03 30.43 7.77
CA PRO A 244 -33.23 29.68 7.42
C PRO A 244 -33.61 28.74 8.54
N PHE A 245 -34.90 28.43 8.65
CA PHE A 245 -35.43 27.46 9.61
C PHE A 245 -35.27 25.99 9.16
N TYR A 246 -34.05 25.66 8.67
CA TYR A 246 -33.61 24.31 8.31
C TYR A 246 -32.07 24.28 8.24
N ALA A 247 -31.48 23.13 8.56
CA ALA A 247 -30.06 22.91 8.42
C ALA A 247 -29.76 22.13 7.12
N PRO A 248 -29.07 22.72 6.12
CA PRO A 248 -28.73 22.04 4.88
C PRO A 248 -27.59 21.04 5.12
N ILE A 249 -27.73 19.81 4.57
CA ILE A 249 -26.72 18.77 4.65
C ILE A 249 -26.83 17.79 3.49
N ASN A 250 -25.70 17.37 2.91
CA ASN A 250 -25.65 16.43 1.79
C ASN A 250 -24.71 15.25 2.06
N THR A 251 -24.43 14.98 3.31
CA THR A 251 -23.62 13.85 3.79
C THR A 251 -24.46 12.92 4.66
N LEU A 252 -24.01 11.68 4.84
CA LEU A 252 -24.68 10.67 5.66
C LEU A 252 -23.83 10.41 6.91
N PRO A 253 -24.13 11.08 8.06
CA PRO A 253 -23.39 10.85 9.29
C PRO A 253 -23.69 9.48 9.90
N ASP A 254 -22.73 8.88 10.59
CA ASP A 254 -22.91 7.61 11.30
C ASP A 254 -23.60 7.80 12.64
N SER A 255 -23.29 8.89 13.34
CA SER A 255 -23.92 9.25 14.61
C SER A 255 -23.94 10.76 14.81
N ILE A 256 -24.72 11.21 15.79
CA ILE A 256 -24.67 12.56 16.35
C ILE A 256 -24.17 12.47 17.79
N ALA A 257 -23.22 13.32 18.14
CA ALA A 257 -22.67 13.38 19.49
C ALA A 257 -22.77 14.81 20.02
N VAL A 258 -23.04 14.93 21.32
CA VAL A 258 -23.16 16.23 21.98
C VAL A 258 -22.77 16.10 23.45
N TRP A 259 -22.20 17.15 24.02
CA TRP A 259 -22.03 17.26 25.45
C TRP A 259 -23.28 17.89 26.06
N VAL A 260 -23.81 17.24 27.11
CA VAL A 260 -24.96 17.73 27.82
C VAL A 260 -24.77 17.67 29.33
N LYS A 261 -25.47 18.56 30.01
CA LYS A 261 -25.61 18.54 31.46
C LYS A 261 -27.06 18.86 31.79
N TYR A 262 -27.74 17.92 32.42
CA TYR A 262 -29.18 18.01 32.71
C TYR A 262 -29.43 18.07 34.21
N LYS A 263 -30.30 18.99 34.59
CA LYS A 263 -30.81 19.15 35.95
C LYS A 263 -32.31 19.22 35.90
N GLN A 264 -32.97 18.31 36.60
CA GLN A 264 -34.41 18.28 36.74
C GLN A 264 -34.86 19.31 37.77
N GLY A 265 -35.87 20.09 37.43
CA GLY A 265 -36.51 21.05 38.31
C GLY A 265 -37.53 20.41 39.25
N ALA A 266 -38.18 21.25 40.03
CA ALA A 266 -39.24 20.82 40.92
C ALA A 266 -40.50 20.42 40.13
N LEU A 267 -40.81 19.12 40.12
CA LEU A 267 -42.04 18.56 39.57
C LEU A 267 -42.94 18.05 40.70
N SER A 268 -44.23 17.81 40.38
CA SER A 268 -45.07 17.04 41.31
C SER A 268 -44.48 15.64 41.47
N ALA A 269 -44.73 15.00 42.64
CA ALA A 269 -44.19 13.68 42.95
C ALA A 269 -44.62 12.60 41.93
N SER A 270 -45.83 12.75 41.31
CA SER A 270 -46.33 11.88 40.25
C SER A 270 -45.60 12.08 38.92
N ASP A 271 -45.25 13.30 38.57
CA ASP A 271 -44.63 13.63 37.26
C ASP A 271 -43.16 13.18 37.21
N LYS A 272 -42.44 13.21 38.37
CA LYS A 272 -41.05 12.76 38.44
C LYS A 272 -40.85 11.27 38.20
N GLN A 273 -41.84 10.45 38.42
CA GLN A 273 -41.75 9.00 38.26
C GLN A 273 -41.91 8.55 36.81
N ASP A 274 -42.62 9.34 35.97
CA ASP A 274 -43.03 8.88 34.66
C ASP A 274 -42.05 9.25 33.53
N TYR A 275 -41.36 10.43 33.59
CA TYR A 275 -40.46 10.87 32.53
C TYR A 275 -39.40 11.90 32.99
N PRO A 276 -38.38 11.47 33.76
CA PRO A 276 -37.35 12.36 34.33
C PRO A 276 -36.19 12.63 33.34
N TYR A 277 -36.47 12.75 32.04
CA TYR A 277 -35.44 12.75 31.02
C TYR A 277 -35.54 13.96 30.11
N ALA A 278 -34.36 14.52 29.73
CA ALA A 278 -34.21 15.39 28.58
C ALA A 278 -34.17 14.58 27.27
N ASN A 279 -34.24 15.26 26.13
CA ASN A 279 -34.37 14.66 24.82
C ASN A 279 -33.44 15.27 23.81
N LEU A 280 -32.87 14.40 22.94
CA LEU A 280 -32.24 14.73 21.67
C LEU A 280 -32.96 13.99 20.55
N SER A 281 -33.40 14.71 19.52
CA SER A 281 -33.94 14.15 18.28
C SER A 281 -33.24 14.77 17.08
N ALA A 282 -32.65 13.96 16.20
CA ALA A 282 -32.08 14.37 14.94
C ALA A 282 -32.67 13.54 13.81
N VAL A 283 -33.23 14.22 12.80
CA VAL A 283 -33.93 13.58 11.67
C VAL A 283 -33.36 14.11 10.35
N LEU A 284 -32.83 13.21 9.55
CA LEU A 284 -32.24 13.47 8.22
C LEU A 284 -33.32 13.25 7.15
N THR A 285 -33.52 14.25 6.28
CA THR A 285 -34.60 14.26 5.27
C THR A 285 -34.07 14.56 3.86
N ASP A 286 -34.90 14.33 2.85
CA ASP A 286 -34.67 14.67 1.45
C ASP A 286 -34.83 16.17 1.13
N GLY A 287 -35.02 17.01 2.14
CA GLY A 287 -35.21 18.46 1.99
C GLY A 287 -36.65 18.87 1.73
N THR A 288 -37.63 17.95 1.76
CA THR A 288 -39.03 18.31 1.80
C THR A 288 -39.49 18.49 3.25
N LYS A 289 -40.60 19.21 3.43
CA LYS A 289 -41.11 19.59 4.75
C LYS A 289 -41.29 18.39 5.70
N TYR A 290 -40.78 18.54 6.92
CA TYR A 290 -40.91 17.54 7.99
C TYR A 290 -41.13 18.24 9.34
N GLN A 291 -41.88 17.61 10.22
CA GLN A 291 -42.03 18.05 11.62
C GLN A 291 -41.80 16.94 12.63
N ASP A 292 -41.33 17.31 13.83
CA ASP A 292 -41.19 16.46 15.02
C ASP A 292 -41.82 17.11 16.24
N PRO A 293 -42.81 16.47 16.95
CA PRO A 293 -43.37 15.13 16.66
C PRO A 293 -44.15 15.07 15.34
N GLU A 294 -44.13 13.90 14.73
CA GLU A 294 -44.82 13.60 13.48
C GLU A 294 -46.36 13.69 13.67
N ASP A 295 -47.06 14.37 12.76
CA ASP A 295 -48.51 14.46 12.68
C ASP A 295 -49.12 13.43 11.71
N LYS A 296 -48.26 12.80 10.88
CA LYS A 296 -48.61 11.81 9.86
C LYS A 296 -47.41 10.92 9.57
N THR A 297 -47.58 9.91 8.75
CA THR A 297 -46.47 9.12 8.21
C THR A 297 -45.70 9.98 7.18
N TYR A 298 -44.39 10.10 7.36
CA TYR A 298 -43.49 10.80 6.46
C TYR A 298 -42.67 9.79 5.63
N THR A 299 -42.57 10.02 4.31
CA THR A 299 -41.84 9.17 3.37
C THR A 299 -40.50 9.78 2.97
N ASN A 300 -40.21 11.01 3.40
CA ASN A 300 -39.05 11.81 3.10
C ASN A 300 -37.93 11.70 4.15
N VAL A 301 -38.06 10.82 5.11
CA VAL A 301 -37.09 10.57 6.18
C VAL A 301 -36.10 9.52 5.74
N LEU A 302 -34.81 9.83 5.79
CA LEU A 302 -33.69 8.93 5.50
C LEU A 302 -33.26 8.18 6.76
N ALA A 303 -33.07 8.94 7.86
CA ALA A 303 -32.55 8.39 9.11
C ALA A 303 -32.99 9.20 10.32
N LYS A 304 -33.01 8.55 11.47
CA LYS A 304 -33.25 9.17 12.78
C LYS A 304 -32.17 8.77 13.78
N ALA A 305 -31.75 9.73 14.59
CA ALA A 305 -30.95 9.50 15.79
C ALA A 305 -31.66 10.15 16.97
N GLN A 306 -32.23 9.35 17.87
CA GLN A 306 -33.09 9.84 18.94
C GLN A 306 -32.65 9.21 20.28
N ASN A 307 -32.50 10.06 21.30
CA ASN A 307 -32.33 9.67 22.69
C ASN A 307 -33.37 10.45 23.53
N LYS A 308 -34.36 9.76 24.05
CA LYS A 308 -35.45 10.31 24.87
C LYS A 308 -35.22 10.08 26.36
N GLU A 309 -34.08 9.56 26.77
CA GLU A 309 -33.76 9.14 28.12
C GLU A 309 -32.42 9.74 28.60
N ILE A 310 -32.24 11.05 28.35
CA ILE A 310 -31.06 11.78 28.88
C ILE A 310 -31.37 12.06 30.35
N ALA A 311 -30.84 11.24 31.23
CA ALA A 311 -31.06 11.32 32.67
C ALA A 311 -30.25 12.43 33.35
N GLU A 312 -30.76 12.94 34.46
CA GLU A 312 -29.98 13.75 35.40
C GLU A 312 -28.85 12.89 35.99
N ASN A 313 -27.66 13.43 36.05
CA ASN A 313 -26.45 12.74 36.53
C ASN A 313 -25.66 13.55 37.57
N GLY A 314 -26.36 14.24 38.48
CA GLY A 314 -25.71 15.06 39.49
C GLY A 314 -25.16 16.39 38.99
N ASN A 315 -25.76 16.92 37.93
CA ASN A 315 -25.34 18.17 37.30
C ASN A 315 -23.91 18.13 36.75
N VAL A 316 -23.50 16.98 36.21
CA VAL A 316 -22.19 16.74 35.62
C VAL A 316 -22.29 16.67 34.10
N TRP A 317 -21.31 17.23 33.38
CA TRP A 317 -21.21 17.12 31.92
C TRP A 317 -21.02 15.65 31.51
N GLN A 318 -21.79 15.21 30.53
CA GLN A 318 -21.66 13.91 29.88
C GLN A 318 -21.70 14.07 28.36
N ARG A 319 -20.87 13.30 27.68
CA ARG A 319 -20.93 13.21 26.22
C ARG A 319 -21.82 12.05 25.83
N ILE A 320 -22.88 12.33 25.11
CA ILE A 320 -23.77 11.30 24.52
C ILE A 320 -23.47 11.17 23.03
N SER A 321 -23.62 9.97 22.49
CA SER A 321 -23.52 9.68 21.07
C SER A 321 -24.66 8.77 20.66
N VAL A 322 -25.39 9.17 19.63
CA VAL A 322 -26.58 8.45 19.17
C VAL A 322 -26.39 8.07 17.70
N PRO A 323 -26.35 6.76 17.35
CA PRO A 323 -26.20 6.33 15.98
C PRO A 323 -27.46 6.65 15.17
N PHE A 324 -27.28 6.98 13.88
CA PHE A 324 -28.40 7.13 12.95
C PHE A 324 -28.95 5.78 12.49
N ALA A 325 -30.24 5.54 12.73
CA ALA A 325 -30.97 4.42 12.16
C ALA A 325 -31.48 4.81 10.76
N TYR A 326 -30.83 4.31 9.73
CA TYR A 326 -31.16 4.56 8.33
C TYR A 326 -32.30 3.63 7.88
N THR A 327 -33.42 4.20 7.44
CA THR A 327 -34.60 3.46 6.99
C THR A 327 -34.86 3.56 5.49
N ASN A 328 -34.31 4.58 4.81
CA ASN A 328 -34.48 4.76 3.38
C ASN A 328 -33.19 5.27 2.71
N ALA A 329 -32.32 4.33 2.33
CA ALA A 329 -31.04 4.63 1.68
C ALA A 329 -31.17 5.10 0.21
N LYS A 330 -32.37 5.14 -0.36
CA LYS A 330 -32.58 5.58 -1.76
C LYS A 330 -32.78 7.08 -1.90
N LEU A 331 -33.07 7.76 -0.81
CA LEU A 331 -33.23 9.22 -0.79
C LEU A 331 -31.87 9.91 -0.68
N ASP A 332 -31.71 11.04 -1.35
CA ASP A 332 -30.54 11.90 -1.18
C ASP A 332 -30.73 12.81 0.06
N PRO A 333 -29.74 12.90 0.96
CA PRO A 333 -29.80 13.80 2.11
C PRO A 333 -29.75 15.25 1.65
N LYS A 334 -30.62 16.10 2.22
CA LYS A 334 -30.61 17.55 1.91
C LYS A 334 -30.80 18.45 3.11
N ALA A 335 -31.53 18.00 4.15
CA ALA A 335 -31.76 18.77 5.35
C ALA A 335 -31.83 17.91 6.60
N MET A 336 -31.43 18.47 7.72
CA MET A 336 -31.51 17.86 9.03
C MET A 336 -32.32 18.75 9.98
N LEU A 337 -33.25 18.13 10.72
CA LEU A 337 -33.91 18.75 11.84
C LEU A 337 -33.32 18.16 13.13
N VAL A 338 -32.69 19.00 13.93
CA VAL A 338 -32.23 18.64 15.28
C VAL A 338 -33.00 19.43 16.31
N THR A 339 -33.44 18.73 17.38
CA THR A 339 -34.16 19.32 18.51
C THR A 339 -33.59 18.77 19.80
N LEU A 340 -33.26 19.66 20.74
CA LEU A 340 -32.91 19.33 22.12
C LEU A 340 -33.93 20.00 23.05
N SER A 341 -34.40 19.24 24.03
CA SER A 341 -35.45 19.71 24.94
C SER A 341 -35.19 19.24 26.37
N THR A 342 -35.52 20.07 27.34
CA THR A 342 -35.44 19.74 28.78
C THR A 342 -36.28 18.53 29.16
N ASN A 343 -37.34 18.22 28.40
CA ASN A 343 -38.26 17.14 28.74
C ASN A 343 -38.62 16.32 27.49
N ALA A 344 -38.40 15.00 27.57
CA ALA A 344 -38.72 14.08 26.51
C ALA A 344 -40.26 13.89 26.32
N GLN A 345 -41.04 14.08 27.39
CA GLN A 345 -42.48 14.07 27.32
C GLN A 345 -43.04 15.49 27.45
N PRO A 346 -43.81 15.97 26.48
CA PRO A 346 -44.47 17.26 26.57
C PRO A 346 -45.48 17.35 27.72
N GLY A 347 -45.44 18.47 28.49
CA GLY A 347 -46.39 18.76 29.55
C GLY A 347 -45.98 18.33 30.96
N VAL A 348 -44.82 17.68 31.11
CA VAL A 348 -44.27 17.27 32.43
C VAL A 348 -43.15 18.20 32.92
N ALA A 349 -42.85 19.29 32.19
CA ALA A 349 -41.84 20.26 32.58
C ALA A 349 -42.16 20.93 33.91
N SER A 350 -41.15 21.36 34.67
CA SER A 350 -41.28 22.15 35.88
C SER A 350 -42.08 23.43 35.59
N LYS A 351 -43.04 23.71 36.42
CA LYS A 351 -43.83 24.95 36.42
C LYS A 351 -43.27 26.01 37.36
N ASP A 352 -42.28 25.65 38.15
CA ASP A 352 -41.62 26.53 39.12
C ASP A 352 -40.53 27.33 38.41
N VAL A 353 -40.69 28.66 38.41
CA VAL A 353 -39.72 29.57 37.79
C VAL A 353 -38.40 29.65 38.58
N ASP A 354 -38.44 29.33 39.87
CA ASP A 354 -37.27 29.34 40.75
C ASP A 354 -36.48 28.03 40.67
N THR A 355 -37.13 26.95 40.24
CA THR A 355 -36.50 25.61 40.05
C THR A 355 -36.93 24.97 38.74
N PRO A 356 -36.57 25.57 37.59
CA PRO A 356 -36.90 25.02 36.28
C PRO A 356 -36.06 23.79 35.95
N ASP A 357 -36.52 22.98 34.99
CA ASP A 357 -35.68 22.01 34.34
C ASP A 357 -34.63 22.77 33.51
N GLU A 358 -33.33 22.38 33.62
CA GLU A 358 -32.23 23.02 32.94
C GLU A 358 -31.48 21.99 32.10
N LEU A 359 -31.26 22.30 30.84
CA LEU A 359 -30.41 21.53 29.96
C LEU A 359 -29.29 22.42 29.38
N TYR A 360 -28.07 22.09 29.70
CA TYR A 360 -26.88 22.71 29.11
C TYR A 360 -26.42 21.84 27.94
N ILE A 361 -26.02 22.48 26.84
CA ILE A 361 -25.69 21.84 25.57
C ILE A 361 -24.42 22.46 25.03
N ASP A 362 -23.42 21.65 24.71
CA ASP A 362 -22.12 22.11 24.21
C ASP A 362 -21.58 21.16 23.13
N ASP A 363 -20.83 21.69 22.16
CA ASP A 363 -20.11 20.94 21.12
C ASP A 363 -20.91 19.78 20.51
N LEU A 364 -21.99 20.08 19.80
CA LEU A 364 -22.74 19.10 19.02
C LEU A 364 -22.03 18.87 17.69
N VAL A 365 -21.72 17.61 17.40
CA VAL A 365 -21.03 17.21 16.18
C VAL A 365 -21.73 16.04 15.48
N LEU A 366 -21.74 16.07 14.15
CA LEU A 366 -22.06 14.92 13.32
C LEU A 366 -20.79 14.10 13.15
N VAL A 367 -20.87 12.82 13.47
CA VAL A 367 -19.72 11.90 13.44
C VAL A 367 -19.75 11.11 12.15
N TYR A 368 -18.62 11.09 11.46
CA TYR A 368 -18.40 10.35 10.23
C TYR A 368 -17.21 9.41 10.41
N ASN A 369 -17.43 8.12 10.27
CA ASN A 369 -16.36 7.14 10.33
C ASN A 369 -15.49 7.21 9.08
N SER A 370 -14.23 6.86 9.25
CA SER A 370 -13.20 6.86 8.19
C SER A 370 -12.26 5.65 8.29
N GLN A 371 -12.79 4.52 8.76
CA GLN A 371 -11.99 3.30 8.96
C GLN A 371 -12.53 2.15 8.13
N LEU A 372 -11.66 1.22 7.80
CA LEU A 372 -12.05 -0.06 7.23
C LEU A 372 -12.63 -0.98 8.32
N SER A 373 -13.60 -1.80 7.94
CA SER A 373 -14.13 -2.91 8.74
C SER A 373 -13.61 -4.27 8.27
N SER A 374 -13.08 -4.35 7.04
CA SER A 374 -12.42 -5.54 6.47
C SER A 374 -11.43 -5.11 5.39
N LEU A 375 -10.32 -5.85 5.27
CA LEU A 375 -9.31 -5.68 4.25
C LEU A 375 -8.79 -7.05 3.82
N LYS A 376 -8.90 -7.37 2.51
CA LYS A 376 -8.57 -8.67 1.95
C LYS A 376 -7.68 -8.56 0.72
N ILE A 377 -6.83 -9.55 0.53
CA ILE A 377 -6.09 -9.80 -0.70
C ILE A 377 -6.54 -11.16 -1.24
N ASP A 378 -7.01 -11.21 -2.48
CA ASP A 378 -7.52 -12.42 -3.15
C ASP A 378 -8.62 -13.14 -2.33
N GLY A 379 -9.51 -12.38 -1.69
CA GLY A 379 -10.59 -12.90 -0.83
C GLY A 379 -10.16 -13.36 0.57
N VAL A 380 -8.85 -13.35 0.87
CA VAL A 380 -8.31 -13.74 2.18
C VAL A 380 -8.10 -12.49 3.04
N GLU A 381 -8.60 -12.51 4.27
CA GLU A 381 -8.41 -11.41 5.22
C GLU A 381 -6.92 -11.16 5.47
N VAL A 382 -6.50 -9.89 5.45
CA VAL A 382 -5.13 -9.50 5.75
C VAL A 382 -4.77 -9.91 7.18
N PRO A 383 -3.69 -10.69 7.39
CA PRO A 383 -3.36 -11.22 8.70
C PRO A 383 -3.19 -10.13 9.75
N GLY A 384 -3.89 -10.30 10.89
CA GLY A 384 -3.85 -9.35 11.99
C GLY A 384 -4.50 -8.01 11.66
N PHE A 385 -5.49 -8.00 10.75
CA PHE A 385 -6.27 -6.80 10.45
C PHE A 385 -6.97 -6.27 11.70
N ALA A 386 -6.87 -4.95 11.91
CA ALA A 386 -7.62 -4.17 12.89
C ALA A 386 -7.88 -2.78 12.32
N SER A 387 -9.06 -2.21 12.58
CA SER A 387 -9.49 -0.95 11.98
C SER A 387 -8.61 0.26 12.33
N ASP A 388 -7.87 0.19 13.43
CA ASP A 388 -6.94 1.21 13.94
C ASP A 388 -5.46 0.91 13.64
N LYS A 389 -5.18 -0.16 12.88
CA LYS A 389 -3.84 -0.51 12.42
C LYS A 389 -3.72 -0.22 10.93
N TYR A 390 -2.70 0.54 10.54
CA TYR A 390 -2.60 1.13 9.20
C TYR A 390 -1.46 0.59 8.32
N SER A 391 -0.72 -0.41 8.79
CA SER A 391 0.37 -1.02 8.02
C SER A 391 0.40 -2.52 8.19
N TYR A 392 0.50 -3.23 7.07
CA TYR A 392 0.47 -4.69 6.99
C TYR A 392 1.52 -5.19 6.02
N THR A 393 1.99 -6.41 6.27
CA THR A 393 2.79 -7.18 5.31
C THR A 393 2.09 -8.50 5.04
N VAL A 394 1.93 -8.83 3.76
CA VAL A 394 1.31 -10.08 3.29
C VAL A 394 2.31 -10.78 2.40
N TYR A 395 2.60 -12.03 2.74
CA TYR A 395 3.43 -12.89 1.91
C TYR A 395 2.55 -13.63 0.91
N SER A 396 2.82 -13.51 -0.36
CA SER A 396 1.99 -14.09 -1.42
C SER A 396 2.83 -14.59 -2.58
N SER A 397 2.34 -15.59 -3.32
CA SER A 397 2.99 -16.06 -4.54
C SER A 397 3.09 -14.95 -5.59
N LYS A 398 4.08 -15.03 -6.47
CA LYS A 398 4.40 -14.03 -7.49
C LYS A 398 3.35 -13.93 -8.62
N ASP A 399 2.36 -14.82 -8.61
CA ASP A 399 1.41 -14.95 -9.72
C ASP A 399 0.28 -13.94 -9.62
N ALA A 400 0.10 -13.21 -10.72
CA ALA A 400 -1.05 -12.45 -11.16
C ALA A 400 -1.51 -11.22 -10.33
N ASP A 401 -2.36 -10.47 -10.96
CA ASP A 401 -3.07 -9.31 -10.42
C ASP A 401 -3.75 -9.63 -9.08
N LYS A 402 -3.15 -9.18 -8.00
CA LYS A 402 -3.73 -9.34 -6.67
C LYS A 402 -4.98 -8.50 -6.54
N LYS A 403 -6.09 -9.12 -6.21
CA LYS A 403 -7.34 -8.41 -6.01
C LYS A 403 -7.43 -7.88 -4.59
N LEU A 404 -7.42 -6.55 -4.46
CA LEU A 404 -7.68 -5.87 -3.21
C LEU A 404 -9.20 -5.75 -3.00
N GLU A 405 -9.69 -6.16 -1.84
CA GLU A 405 -11.08 -6.04 -1.42
C GLU A 405 -11.15 -5.41 -0.03
N TYR A 406 -12.08 -4.49 0.16
CA TYR A 406 -12.25 -3.81 1.44
C TYR A 406 -13.70 -3.40 1.68
N THR A 407 -14.06 -3.24 2.94
CA THR A 407 -15.31 -2.64 3.38
C THR A 407 -15.04 -1.59 4.45
N THR A 408 -15.89 -0.56 4.52
CA THR A 408 -15.79 0.49 5.54
C THR A 408 -16.83 0.30 6.64
N ASN A 409 -16.55 0.84 7.82
CA ASN A 409 -17.50 0.95 8.91
C ASN A 409 -18.35 2.23 8.82
N ALA A 410 -18.09 3.07 7.83
CA ALA A 410 -18.78 4.33 7.60
C ALA A 410 -20.08 4.14 6.81
N LYS A 411 -21.10 4.91 7.11
CA LYS A 411 -22.32 4.97 6.30
C LYS A 411 -22.07 5.59 4.94
N SER A 412 -21.23 6.62 4.89
CA SER A 412 -20.65 7.14 3.66
C SER A 412 -19.21 7.62 3.94
N ALA A 413 -18.28 7.17 3.13
CA ALA A 413 -16.91 7.61 3.16
C ALA A 413 -16.41 7.68 1.72
N PHE A 414 -15.42 8.52 1.49
CA PHE A 414 -14.67 8.51 0.25
C PHE A 414 -13.52 7.53 0.36
N VAL A 415 -13.29 6.73 -0.67
CA VAL A 415 -12.18 5.78 -0.68
C VAL A 415 -11.37 5.94 -1.96
N ALA A 416 -10.07 6.14 -1.79
CA ALA A 416 -9.07 6.01 -2.86
C ALA A 416 -8.25 4.75 -2.60
N SER A 417 -7.97 3.98 -3.66
CA SER A 417 -7.11 2.81 -3.54
C SER A 417 -6.30 2.58 -4.80
N GLU A 418 -5.03 2.26 -4.65
CA GLU A 418 -4.16 1.99 -5.78
C GLU A 418 -3.07 0.98 -5.39
N ALA A 419 -2.64 0.18 -6.37
CA ALA A 419 -1.49 -0.68 -6.29
C ALA A 419 -0.28 0.03 -6.90
N VAL A 420 0.77 0.23 -6.11
CA VAL A 420 2.01 0.85 -6.55
C VAL A 420 3.08 -0.22 -6.71
N ALA A 421 3.60 -0.37 -7.93
CA ALA A 421 4.74 -1.25 -8.17
C ALA A 421 6.02 -0.53 -7.70
N PRO A 422 6.84 -1.15 -6.84
CA PRO A 422 8.12 -0.57 -6.48
C PRO A 422 9.08 -0.57 -7.66
N THR A 423 9.94 0.43 -7.70
CA THR A 423 10.93 0.62 -8.78
C THR A 423 12.16 -0.28 -8.62
N ASP A 424 12.23 -1.10 -7.58
CA ASP A 424 13.41 -1.93 -7.21
C ASP A 424 13.50 -3.26 -7.95
N GLY A 425 12.53 -3.58 -8.81
CA GLY A 425 12.49 -4.86 -9.54
C GLY A 425 12.19 -6.09 -8.67
N SER A 426 11.84 -5.91 -7.39
CA SER A 426 11.55 -7.01 -6.46
C SER A 426 10.29 -7.80 -6.82
N GLY A 427 9.40 -7.20 -7.61
CA GLY A 427 8.06 -7.75 -7.89
C GLY A 427 7.09 -7.62 -6.71
N ASN A 428 7.50 -6.97 -5.62
CA ASN A 428 6.62 -6.61 -4.52
C ASN A 428 5.58 -5.60 -4.96
N LEU A 429 4.45 -5.54 -4.29
CA LEU A 429 3.40 -4.55 -4.55
C LEU A 429 3.06 -3.84 -3.24
N VAL A 430 2.77 -2.56 -3.34
CA VAL A 430 2.26 -1.78 -2.21
C VAL A 430 0.85 -1.34 -2.57
N TYR A 431 -0.14 -1.78 -1.78
CA TYR A 431 -1.50 -1.30 -1.90
C TYR A 431 -1.76 -0.22 -0.86
N ASN A 432 -2.17 0.94 -1.33
CA ASN A 432 -2.67 2.01 -0.48
C ASN A 432 -4.19 2.04 -0.54
N VAL A 433 -4.85 2.13 0.60
CA VAL A 433 -6.29 2.35 0.71
C VAL A 433 -6.51 3.50 1.69
N THR A 434 -6.93 4.64 1.19
CA THR A 434 -7.27 5.78 2.02
C THR A 434 -8.79 5.88 2.17
N VAL A 435 -9.25 5.83 3.41
CA VAL A 435 -10.65 6.10 3.76
C VAL A 435 -10.74 7.48 4.37
N THR A 436 -11.54 8.33 3.76
CA THR A 436 -11.76 9.70 4.22
C THR A 436 -13.21 9.87 4.65
N SER A 437 -13.43 10.47 5.83
CA SER A 437 -14.76 10.79 6.34
C SER A 437 -15.54 11.68 5.36
N ALA A 438 -16.88 11.56 5.34
CA ALA A 438 -17.71 12.28 4.38
C ALA A 438 -17.67 13.81 4.54
N ASP A 439 -17.25 14.33 5.69
CA ASP A 439 -17.03 15.75 5.95
C ASP A 439 -15.59 16.21 5.65
N LEU A 440 -14.75 15.29 5.15
CA LEU A 440 -13.32 15.48 4.85
C LEU A 440 -12.48 15.97 6.05
N GLN A 441 -12.89 15.62 7.30
CA GLN A 441 -12.13 16.01 8.49
C GLN A 441 -11.03 15.01 8.85
N THR A 442 -11.27 13.72 8.60
CA THR A 442 -10.34 12.65 8.96
C THR A 442 -10.07 11.74 7.77
N SER A 443 -8.82 11.32 7.62
CA SER A 443 -8.38 10.37 6.60
C SER A 443 -7.45 9.36 7.22
N HIS A 444 -7.62 8.09 6.90
CA HIS A 444 -6.76 7.00 7.33
C HIS A 444 -6.29 6.22 6.11
N THR A 445 -4.98 6.10 5.95
CA THR A 445 -4.36 5.33 4.87
C THR A 445 -3.88 3.99 5.40
N TYR A 446 -4.40 2.90 4.86
CA TYR A 446 -3.96 1.54 5.09
C TYR A 446 -2.96 1.17 4.01
N VAL A 447 -1.78 0.73 4.43
CA VAL A 447 -0.69 0.31 3.54
C VAL A 447 -0.52 -1.19 3.66
N VAL A 448 -0.69 -1.92 2.57
CA VAL A 448 -0.46 -3.37 2.51
C VAL A 448 0.74 -3.65 1.61
N ASN A 449 1.85 -4.04 2.21
CA ASN A 449 3.03 -4.49 1.50
C ASN A 449 2.84 -5.98 1.14
N VAL A 450 2.66 -6.28 -0.13
CA VAL A 450 2.60 -7.66 -0.63
C VAL A 450 4.00 -8.06 -1.07
N VAL A 451 4.63 -8.92 -0.29
CA VAL A 451 5.98 -9.42 -0.54
C VAL A 451 5.89 -10.70 -1.34
N CYS A 452 6.49 -10.70 -2.53
CA CYS A 452 6.57 -11.85 -3.40
C CYS A 452 7.88 -12.61 -3.16
N PRO A 453 7.87 -13.95 -3.16
CA PRO A 453 9.08 -14.73 -2.99
C PRO A 453 9.90 -14.81 -4.26
N THR A 454 11.20 -15.04 -4.09
CA THR A 454 11.99 -15.73 -5.09
C THR A 454 11.87 -17.22 -4.82
N THR A 455 11.28 -17.98 -5.73
CA THR A 455 11.14 -19.42 -5.58
C THR A 455 12.36 -20.12 -6.17
N TYR A 456 13.02 -20.92 -5.35
CA TYR A 456 14.10 -21.81 -5.75
C TYR A 456 13.57 -23.23 -5.84
N THR A 457 13.85 -23.91 -6.94
CA THR A 457 13.48 -25.30 -7.18
C THR A 457 14.74 -26.11 -7.41
N ASP A 458 15.02 -27.11 -6.55
CA ASP A 458 16.16 -27.99 -6.65
C ASP A 458 15.88 -29.33 -5.94
N GLN A 459 16.84 -30.22 -5.96
CA GLN A 459 16.77 -31.48 -5.20
C GLN A 459 16.92 -31.24 -3.71
N LEU A 460 16.08 -31.90 -2.94
CA LEU A 460 16.16 -32.00 -1.49
C LEU A 460 16.65 -33.42 -1.13
N LEU A 461 17.77 -33.48 -0.47
CA LEU A 461 18.34 -34.70 0.10
C LEU A 461 17.96 -34.77 1.57
N ILE A 462 17.32 -35.85 1.98
CA ILE A 462 16.87 -36.02 3.37
C ILE A 462 17.64 -37.22 3.97
N ASN A 463 18.22 -36.99 5.15
CA ASN A 463 18.82 -38.01 5.96
C ASN A 463 18.04 -38.15 7.28
N LEU A 464 17.57 -39.34 7.59
CA LEU A 464 16.81 -39.68 8.79
C LEU A 464 17.66 -40.54 9.71
N ASN A 465 18.05 -39.99 10.87
CA ASN A 465 18.87 -40.73 11.88
C ASN A 465 20.16 -41.32 11.32
N GLY A 466 20.70 -40.81 10.20
CA GLY A 466 21.90 -41.33 9.53
C GLY A 466 21.63 -42.06 8.20
N ASP A 467 20.39 -42.41 7.89
CA ASP A 467 20.00 -43.12 6.67
C ASP A 467 19.52 -42.13 5.59
N ASP A 468 20.19 -42.11 4.45
CA ASP A 468 19.85 -41.28 3.31
C ASP A 468 18.58 -41.80 2.61
N GLN A 469 17.67 -40.85 2.32
CA GLN A 469 16.47 -41.12 1.54
C GLN A 469 16.70 -40.78 0.06
N ASP A 470 15.83 -41.30 -0.82
CA ASP A 470 15.87 -40.94 -2.24
C ASP A 470 15.69 -39.43 -2.43
N PRO A 471 16.49 -38.75 -3.29
CA PRO A 471 16.36 -37.34 -3.54
C PRO A 471 15.00 -36.98 -4.15
N GLU A 472 14.35 -35.94 -3.61
CA GLU A 472 13.09 -35.46 -4.14
C GLU A 472 13.21 -33.98 -4.59
N GLN A 473 12.36 -33.57 -5.54
CA GLN A 473 12.32 -32.17 -5.98
C GLN A 473 11.51 -31.36 -4.97
N ALA A 474 12.08 -30.26 -4.49
CA ALA A 474 11.45 -29.38 -3.54
C ALA A 474 11.51 -27.91 -3.99
N ASN A 475 10.66 -27.10 -3.38
CA ASN A 475 10.64 -25.67 -3.56
C ASN A 475 10.89 -24.95 -2.24
N ILE A 476 11.81 -23.97 -2.26
CA ILE A 476 11.98 -23.02 -1.17
C ILE A 476 11.63 -21.63 -1.69
N ASP A 477 10.61 -21.02 -1.06
CA ASP A 477 10.26 -19.63 -1.28
C ASP A 477 11.06 -18.74 -0.32
N VAL A 478 11.77 -17.77 -0.86
CA VAL A 478 12.58 -16.82 -0.09
C VAL A 478 12.00 -15.42 -0.23
N TYR A 479 11.55 -14.85 0.89
CA TYR A 479 10.95 -13.52 0.96
C TYR A 479 11.94 -12.54 1.60
N SER A 480 12.12 -11.35 1.01
CA SER A 480 12.85 -10.26 1.63
C SER A 480 11.90 -9.45 2.54
N GLU A 481 12.20 -9.38 3.83
CA GLU A 481 11.43 -8.59 4.79
C GLU A 481 11.93 -7.14 4.92
N GLY A 482 12.99 -6.79 4.17
CA GLY A 482 13.70 -5.52 4.33
C GLY A 482 14.74 -5.57 5.48
N ASN A 483 15.56 -4.54 5.57
CA ASN A 483 16.61 -4.42 6.60
C ASN A 483 17.52 -5.66 6.71
N ASN A 484 17.82 -6.32 5.59
CA ASN A 484 18.61 -7.56 5.51
C ASN A 484 18.02 -8.74 6.30
N ASN A 485 16.71 -8.77 6.51
CA ASN A 485 16.00 -9.90 7.08
C ASN A 485 15.20 -10.64 6.01
N TYR A 486 15.09 -11.95 6.14
CA TYR A 486 14.44 -12.82 5.17
C TYR A 486 13.58 -13.88 5.86
N THR A 487 12.56 -14.35 5.13
CA THR A 487 11.76 -15.52 5.48
C THR A 487 11.97 -16.61 4.43
N PHE A 488 12.24 -17.82 4.88
CA PHE A 488 12.34 -19.02 4.04
C PHE A 488 11.13 -19.92 4.31
N VAL A 489 10.52 -20.42 3.25
CA VAL A 489 9.40 -21.37 3.34
C VAL A 489 9.73 -22.61 2.51
N LEU A 490 10.05 -23.70 3.17
CA LEU A 490 10.17 -25.02 2.53
C LEU A 490 8.75 -25.55 2.30
N LYS A 491 8.35 -25.62 1.04
CA LYS A 491 6.98 -25.96 0.64
C LYS A 491 6.75 -27.47 0.66
N LYS A 492 5.60 -27.86 1.23
CA LYS A 492 5.12 -29.26 1.25
C LYS A 492 6.19 -30.24 1.71
N PHE A 493 6.96 -29.86 2.73
CA PHE A 493 7.98 -30.72 3.28
C PHE A 493 7.39 -32.04 3.75
N SER A 494 7.98 -33.15 3.29
CA SER A 494 7.62 -34.48 3.64
C SER A 494 8.87 -35.34 3.81
N PHE A 495 8.77 -36.46 4.50
CA PHE A 495 9.78 -37.49 4.52
C PHE A 495 9.08 -38.88 4.62
N GLY A 496 9.45 -39.75 3.71
CA GLY A 496 8.67 -40.97 3.47
C GLY A 496 7.23 -40.64 3.04
N GLU A 497 6.23 -41.24 3.66
CA GLU A 497 4.81 -40.93 3.41
C GLU A 497 4.24 -39.86 4.34
N LEU A 498 5.06 -39.25 5.19
CA LEU A 498 4.64 -38.30 6.21
C LEU A 498 4.75 -36.83 5.68
N LEU A 499 3.61 -36.22 5.40
CA LEU A 499 3.54 -34.80 5.06
C LEU A 499 3.61 -33.93 6.33
N ILE A 500 4.68 -33.20 6.51
CA ILE A 500 4.85 -32.23 7.59
C ILE A 500 4.11 -30.92 7.23
N GLY A 501 4.24 -30.46 6.00
CA GLY A 501 3.61 -29.24 5.51
C GLY A 501 4.60 -28.17 5.07
N ASP A 502 4.18 -26.92 5.08
CA ASP A 502 5.04 -25.77 4.76
C ASP A 502 5.80 -25.36 6.02
N VAL A 503 7.13 -25.47 6.03
CA VAL A 503 7.99 -25.09 7.17
C VAL A 503 8.50 -23.67 6.93
N THR A 504 8.08 -22.73 7.78
CA THR A 504 8.37 -21.30 7.66
C THR A 504 9.36 -20.84 8.74
N ILE A 505 10.49 -20.30 8.32
CA ILE A 505 11.53 -19.71 9.15
C ILE A 505 11.60 -18.21 8.84
N SER A 506 11.12 -17.36 9.75
CA SER A 506 11.05 -15.90 9.54
C SER A 506 12.16 -15.15 10.28
N GLY A 507 12.46 -13.90 9.86
CA GLY A 507 13.41 -13.02 10.53
C GLY A 507 14.83 -13.59 10.52
N ILE A 508 15.29 -14.08 9.39
CA ILE A 508 16.62 -14.63 9.20
C ILE A 508 17.56 -13.51 8.76
N PRO A 509 18.62 -13.19 9.53
CA PRO A 509 19.58 -12.17 9.11
C PRO A 509 20.39 -12.63 7.91
N CYS A 510 20.62 -11.72 6.96
CA CYS A 510 21.46 -11.93 5.79
C CYS A 510 22.77 -11.16 5.93
N VAL A 511 23.88 -11.82 5.60
CA VAL A 511 25.18 -11.18 5.39
C VAL A 511 25.50 -11.26 3.91
N GLU A 512 25.63 -10.11 3.25
CA GLU A 512 25.99 -10.03 1.84
C GLU A 512 27.45 -9.62 1.70
N LYS A 513 28.20 -10.40 0.93
CA LYS A 513 29.61 -10.12 0.60
C LYS A 513 29.94 -10.67 -0.78
N ASP A 514 30.55 -9.82 -1.62
CA ASP A 514 31.03 -10.18 -2.97
C ASP A 514 29.95 -10.85 -3.86
N GLY A 515 28.68 -10.38 -3.74
CA GLY A 515 27.53 -10.93 -4.49
C GLY A 515 26.99 -12.25 -3.98
N LYS A 516 27.46 -12.71 -2.84
CA LYS A 516 27.01 -13.89 -2.12
C LYS A 516 26.23 -13.48 -0.87
N GLN A 517 25.02 -13.99 -0.73
CA GLN A 517 24.18 -13.84 0.46
C GLN A 517 24.31 -15.10 1.33
N THR A 518 24.55 -14.91 2.61
CA THR A 518 24.67 -16.01 3.59
C THR A 518 23.69 -15.82 4.73
N PHE A 519 23.09 -16.95 5.16
CA PHE A 519 22.03 -16.98 6.15
C PHE A 519 22.37 -18.05 7.20
N THR A 520 22.25 -17.69 8.47
CA THR A 520 22.43 -18.64 9.59
C THR A 520 21.38 -18.37 10.64
N VAL A 521 20.65 -19.39 11.06
CA VAL A 521 19.60 -19.26 12.05
C VAL A 521 19.39 -20.55 12.82
N GLU A 522 19.01 -20.41 14.08
CA GLU A 522 18.56 -21.48 14.97
C GLU A 522 17.34 -20.98 15.74
N LYS A 523 16.17 -21.53 15.45
CA LYS A 523 14.89 -21.13 16.04
C LYS A 523 13.75 -22.09 15.71
N ASP A 524 12.61 -21.88 16.40
CA ASP A 524 11.38 -22.59 16.07
C ASP A 524 10.79 -22.05 14.76
N ALA A 525 10.56 -22.94 13.81
CA ALA A 525 9.87 -22.69 12.55
C ALA A 525 8.38 -23.04 12.70
N ALA A 526 7.52 -22.22 12.09
CA ALA A 526 6.08 -22.49 12.05
C ALA A 526 5.78 -23.54 10.96
N ILE A 527 4.84 -24.44 11.22
CA ILE A 527 4.31 -25.39 10.24
C ILE A 527 2.89 -24.97 9.87
N THR A 528 2.62 -24.91 8.57
CA THR A 528 1.28 -24.66 8.00
C THR A 528 1.00 -25.66 6.90
N ASN A 529 -0.28 -25.82 6.51
CA ASN A 529 -0.68 -26.75 5.46
C ASN A 529 -0.20 -28.21 5.68
N GLY A 530 0.00 -28.59 6.94
CA GLY A 530 0.45 -29.93 7.32
C GLY A 530 -0.70 -30.92 7.52
N ALA A 531 -0.34 -32.19 7.65
CA ALA A 531 -1.26 -33.26 8.05
C ALA A 531 -1.35 -33.37 9.60
N GLU A 532 -2.00 -34.42 10.11
CA GLU A 532 -2.17 -34.66 11.57
C GLU A 532 -0.85 -34.63 12.36
N ILE A 533 0.27 -34.97 11.72
CA ILE A 533 1.59 -34.94 12.34
C ILE A 533 2.02 -33.51 12.70
N ALA A 534 1.64 -32.51 11.90
CA ALA A 534 1.93 -31.11 12.19
C ALA A 534 1.21 -30.65 13.47
N GLU A 535 -0.03 -31.09 13.67
CA GLU A 535 -0.79 -30.81 14.90
C GLU A 535 -0.16 -31.51 16.12
N ALA A 536 0.31 -32.76 15.95
CA ALA A 536 1.02 -33.47 17.01
C ALA A 536 2.32 -32.77 17.44
N LEU A 537 2.98 -32.09 16.52
CA LEU A 537 4.16 -31.24 16.77
C LEU A 537 3.81 -29.83 17.32
N GLY A 538 2.54 -29.52 17.54
CA GLY A 538 2.07 -28.18 17.95
C GLY A 538 2.27 -27.13 16.86
N ASN A 539 2.25 -27.55 15.58
CA ASN A 539 2.47 -26.71 14.39
C ASN A 539 3.82 -25.94 14.42
N LYS A 540 4.83 -26.54 15.04
CA LYS A 540 6.19 -25.98 15.14
C LYS A 540 7.23 -27.10 15.06
N VAL A 541 8.42 -26.73 14.55
CA VAL A 541 9.61 -27.57 14.59
C VAL A 541 10.85 -26.72 14.84
N HIS A 542 11.76 -27.19 15.65
CA HIS A 542 13.04 -26.49 15.85
C HIS A 542 13.93 -26.68 14.63
N VAL A 543 14.48 -25.59 14.07
CA VAL A 543 15.32 -25.64 12.88
C VAL A 543 16.63 -24.91 13.12
N THR A 544 17.73 -25.59 12.83
CA THR A 544 19.03 -24.95 12.59
C THR A 544 19.28 -24.94 11.09
N MET A 545 19.49 -23.77 10.49
CA MET A 545 19.70 -23.63 9.06
C MET A 545 20.97 -22.81 8.76
N ASN A 546 21.76 -23.31 7.81
CA ASN A 546 22.80 -22.54 7.12
C ASN A 546 22.47 -22.54 5.62
N ALA A 547 22.34 -21.37 5.04
CA ALA A 547 22.04 -21.26 3.62
C ALA A 547 22.88 -20.19 2.93
N GLU A 548 23.04 -20.32 1.62
CA GLU A 548 23.72 -19.35 0.76
C GLU A 548 23.00 -19.19 -0.57
N ILE A 549 22.90 -17.96 -1.04
CA ILE A 549 22.44 -17.64 -2.38
C ILE A 549 23.61 -17.01 -3.13
N GLU A 550 24.01 -17.65 -4.24
CA GLU A 550 25.09 -17.21 -5.09
C GLU A 550 24.75 -17.51 -6.56
N ASN A 551 24.97 -16.55 -7.44
CA ASN A 551 24.67 -16.68 -8.88
C ASN A 551 23.23 -17.13 -9.18
N GLY A 552 22.26 -16.66 -8.39
CA GLY A 552 20.83 -17.00 -8.53
C GLY A 552 20.46 -18.43 -8.12
N LYS A 553 21.34 -19.14 -7.42
CA LYS A 553 21.10 -20.49 -6.88
C LYS A 553 21.09 -20.48 -5.36
N LEU A 554 20.18 -21.22 -4.77
CA LEU A 554 20.09 -21.43 -3.33
C LEU A 554 20.72 -22.78 -2.98
N TYR A 555 21.56 -22.77 -1.97
CA TYR A 555 21.99 -23.94 -1.22
C TYR A 555 21.57 -23.77 0.23
N ALA A 556 20.98 -24.79 0.86
CA ALA A 556 20.61 -24.76 2.27
C ALA A 556 20.80 -26.11 2.94
N GLU A 557 21.44 -26.10 4.10
CA GLU A 557 21.50 -27.22 5.04
C GLU A 557 20.61 -26.91 6.24
N MET A 558 19.70 -27.81 6.55
CA MET A 558 18.75 -27.69 7.65
C MET A 558 18.82 -28.93 8.55
N THR A 559 18.76 -28.72 9.84
CA THR A 559 18.60 -29.80 10.82
C THR A 559 17.33 -29.56 11.59
N LEU A 560 16.45 -30.56 11.62
CA LEU A 560 15.12 -30.50 12.23
C LEU A 560 14.93 -31.73 13.13
N PRO A 561 15.14 -31.63 14.45
CA PRO A 561 14.77 -32.74 15.36
C PRO A 561 13.24 -32.77 15.48
N VAL A 562 12.62 -33.82 14.96
CA VAL A 562 11.18 -34.08 15.02
C VAL A 562 10.88 -34.96 16.21
N VAL A 563 10.20 -34.42 17.22
CA VAL A 563 9.89 -35.16 18.46
C VAL A 563 8.46 -35.67 18.40
N LEU A 564 8.29 -37.00 18.36
CA LEU A 564 7.01 -37.68 18.33
C LEU A 564 6.86 -38.56 19.59
N GLY A 565 6.20 -38.02 20.59
CA GLY A 565 6.10 -38.66 21.90
C GLY A 565 7.47 -38.79 22.60
N GLU A 566 7.94 -40.03 22.82
CA GLU A 566 9.26 -40.30 23.43
C GLU A 566 10.38 -40.46 22.38
N GLU A 567 10.04 -40.51 21.10
CA GLU A 567 11.02 -40.71 20.02
C GLU A 567 11.42 -39.39 19.38
N THR A 568 12.71 -39.24 19.07
CA THR A 568 13.23 -38.10 18.31
C THR A 568 13.83 -38.60 17.00
N ILE A 569 13.29 -38.13 15.89
CA ILE A 569 13.83 -38.35 14.55
C ILE A 569 14.70 -37.15 14.19
N ASN A 570 15.99 -37.35 14.03
CA ASN A 570 16.91 -36.32 13.57
C ASN A 570 16.86 -36.25 12.04
N VAL A 571 16.18 -35.24 11.53
CA VAL A 571 16.08 -34.95 10.10
C VAL A 571 17.18 -33.99 9.70
N LYS A 572 18.00 -34.36 8.71
CA LYS A 572 18.96 -33.52 8.06
C LYS A 572 18.50 -33.33 6.61
N ALA A 573 18.19 -32.12 6.22
CA ALA A 573 17.72 -31.77 4.88
C ALA A 573 18.75 -30.88 4.20
N THR A 574 19.18 -31.28 2.98
CA THR A 574 20.11 -30.50 2.16
C THR A 574 19.43 -30.14 0.84
N PHE A 575 19.22 -28.86 0.60
CA PHE A 575 18.61 -28.34 -0.61
C PHE A 575 19.66 -27.76 -1.55
N GLY A 576 19.63 -28.17 -2.81
CA GLY A 576 20.51 -27.71 -3.86
C GLY A 576 21.97 -28.20 -3.71
N LYS A 577 22.84 -27.62 -4.51
CA LYS A 577 24.27 -27.91 -4.48
C LYS A 577 25.05 -26.67 -4.09
N LYS A 578 25.93 -26.81 -3.11
CA LYS A 578 26.83 -25.71 -2.70
C LYS A 578 27.64 -25.21 -3.88
N ALA A 579 27.64 -23.91 -4.11
CA ALA A 579 28.50 -23.30 -5.11
C ALA A 579 29.95 -23.58 -4.70
N THR A 580 30.69 -24.33 -5.52
CA THR A 580 32.13 -24.43 -5.35
C THR A 580 32.73 -23.12 -5.80
N ASN A 581 33.55 -22.48 -4.96
CA ASN A 581 34.38 -21.34 -5.37
C ASN A 581 35.34 -21.83 -6.46
N VAL A 582 34.94 -21.62 -7.71
CA VAL A 582 35.76 -21.96 -8.85
C VAL A 582 36.67 -20.79 -9.11
N GLU A 583 37.97 -20.95 -8.76
CA GLU A 583 38.98 -19.97 -9.13
C GLU A 583 39.06 -19.92 -10.66
N LYS A 584 38.54 -18.87 -11.28
CA LYS A 584 38.49 -18.68 -12.72
C LYS A 584 39.64 -17.82 -13.15
N THR A 585 40.46 -18.33 -14.08
CA THR A 585 41.49 -17.56 -14.78
C THR A 585 41.11 -17.44 -16.25
N THR A 586 41.04 -16.25 -16.77
CA THR A 586 40.74 -15.97 -18.18
C THR A 586 42.02 -15.70 -18.92
N TYR A 587 42.32 -16.47 -19.96
CA TYR A 587 43.45 -16.30 -20.86
C TYR A 587 42.96 -15.76 -22.19
N LYS A 588 43.66 -14.74 -22.73
CA LYS A 588 43.40 -14.17 -24.05
C LYS A 588 44.69 -14.27 -24.86
N ASP A 589 44.65 -14.93 -26.00
CA ASP A 589 45.78 -15.11 -26.89
C ASP A 589 45.33 -15.48 -28.31
N LYS A 590 46.26 -15.63 -29.23
CA LYS A 590 45.99 -16.10 -30.59
C LYS A 590 45.65 -17.58 -30.59
N LEU A 591 44.64 -17.92 -31.38
CA LEU A 591 44.23 -19.26 -31.71
C LEU A 591 44.59 -19.53 -33.17
N VAL A 592 45.43 -20.49 -33.43
CA VAL A 592 45.78 -20.96 -34.78
C VAL A 592 45.00 -22.27 -35.02
N ILE A 593 44.21 -22.30 -36.07
CA ILE A 593 43.41 -23.45 -36.44
C ILE A 593 43.96 -24.08 -37.70
N THR A 594 44.13 -25.39 -37.71
CA THR A 594 44.52 -26.15 -38.89
C THR A 594 43.36 -27.10 -39.26
N LEU A 595 42.85 -27.00 -40.47
CA LEU A 595 41.77 -27.82 -40.99
C LEU A 595 42.34 -28.83 -42.01
N ASN A 596 42.20 -30.14 -41.71
CA ASN A 596 42.73 -31.22 -42.55
C ASN A 596 44.21 -31.01 -43.01
N GLY A 597 45.04 -30.32 -42.20
CA GLY A 597 46.44 -30.05 -42.46
C GLY A 597 46.72 -28.68 -43.09
N GLU A 598 45.72 -27.89 -43.40
CA GLU A 598 45.88 -26.51 -43.89
C GLU A 598 45.69 -25.52 -42.78
N GLU A 599 46.69 -24.70 -42.46
CA GLU A 599 46.67 -23.68 -41.41
C GLU A 599 45.83 -22.46 -41.86
N GLN A 600 44.96 -21.99 -40.99
CA GLN A 600 44.15 -20.82 -41.18
C GLN A 600 44.83 -19.57 -40.55
N ASP A 601 44.38 -18.37 -40.93
CA ASP A 601 44.82 -17.13 -40.32
C ASP A 601 44.54 -17.13 -38.80
N PRO A 602 45.52 -16.70 -37.96
CA PRO A 602 45.32 -16.69 -36.50
C PRO A 602 44.20 -15.74 -36.08
N GLU A 603 43.30 -16.19 -35.22
CA GLU A 603 42.26 -15.39 -34.61
C GLU A 603 42.54 -15.14 -33.13
N GLU A 604 42.02 -14.03 -32.57
CA GLU A 604 42.06 -13.81 -31.13
C GLU A 604 40.97 -14.66 -30.45
N ALA A 605 41.34 -15.41 -29.42
CA ALA A 605 40.43 -16.24 -28.68
C ALA A 605 40.60 -16.06 -27.17
N THR A 606 39.59 -16.51 -26.45
CA THR A 606 39.56 -16.49 -24.98
C THR A 606 39.28 -17.89 -24.46
N ILE A 607 40.18 -18.38 -23.58
CA ILE A 607 39.97 -19.63 -22.83
C ILE A 607 39.85 -19.30 -21.34
N ASP A 608 38.72 -19.67 -20.75
CA ASP A 608 38.52 -19.65 -19.30
C ASP A 608 38.93 -20.99 -18.70
N VAL A 609 39.82 -20.96 -17.72
CA VAL A 609 40.24 -22.14 -16.96
C VAL A 609 39.75 -21.99 -15.53
N MET A 610 38.87 -22.89 -15.13
CA MET A 610 38.23 -22.89 -13.80
C MET A 610 38.72 -24.06 -12.98
N LYS A 611 39.33 -23.79 -11.82
CA LYS A 611 39.76 -24.83 -10.86
C LYS A 611 38.60 -25.29 -10.03
N GLN A 612 38.09 -26.50 -10.23
CA GLN A 612 36.91 -27.04 -9.53
C GLN A 612 37.29 -27.69 -8.20
N SER A 613 38.38 -28.40 -8.14
CA SER A 613 38.91 -29.05 -6.94
C SER A 613 40.42 -29.29 -7.14
N GLU A 614 41.10 -29.81 -6.13
CA GLU A 614 42.50 -30.13 -6.24
C GLU A 614 42.77 -31.09 -7.42
N GLY A 615 43.52 -30.59 -8.42
CA GLY A 615 43.87 -31.33 -9.61
C GLY A 615 42.79 -31.50 -10.68
N LYS A 616 41.59 -30.85 -10.56
CA LYS A 616 40.55 -30.85 -11.58
C LYS A 616 40.18 -29.46 -12.05
N TYR A 617 40.06 -29.31 -13.36
CA TYR A 617 39.79 -28.03 -14.03
C TYR A 617 38.70 -28.17 -15.08
N THR A 618 38.02 -27.06 -15.36
CA THR A 618 37.12 -26.93 -16.50
C THR A 618 37.68 -25.89 -17.44
N PHE A 619 37.76 -26.21 -18.72
CA PHE A 619 38.16 -25.31 -19.79
C PHE A 619 36.93 -24.88 -20.58
N VAL A 620 36.81 -23.60 -20.85
CA VAL A 620 35.80 -23.07 -21.76
C VAL A 620 36.46 -22.24 -22.83
N LEU A 621 36.47 -22.75 -24.08
CA LEU A 621 36.88 -21.99 -25.25
C LEU A 621 35.65 -21.17 -25.68
N ASN A 622 35.71 -19.86 -25.39
CA ASN A 622 34.57 -18.97 -25.60
C ASN A 622 34.41 -18.61 -27.07
N GLN A 623 33.18 -18.63 -27.59
CA GLN A 623 32.79 -18.22 -28.93
C GLN A 623 33.68 -18.82 -30.04
N PHE A 624 34.00 -20.10 -29.89
CA PHE A 624 34.84 -20.80 -30.87
C PHE A 624 34.21 -20.76 -32.26
N SER A 625 35.00 -20.30 -33.22
CA SER A 625 34.62 -20.24 -34.63
C SER A 625 35.75 -20.71 -35.50
N PHE A 626 35.49 -21.18 -36.73
CA PHE A 626 36.45 -21.41 -37.77
C PHE A 626 35.84 -21.17 -39.14
N SER A 627 36.61 -20.60 -40.05
CA SER A 627 36.16 -20.26 -41.40
C SER A 627 34.85 -19.48 -41.45
N GLY A 628 34.59 -18.61 -40.45
CA GLY A 628 33.37 -17.82 -40.30
C GLY A 628 32.14 -18.59 -39.78
N LEU A 629 32.28 -19.85 -39.37
CA LEU A 629 31.23 -20.67 -38.77
C LEU A 629 31.37 -20.63 -37.24
N LEU A 630 30.41 -20.07 -36.55
CA LEU A 630 30.34 -20.05 -35.08
C LEU A 630 29.93 -21.42 -34.56
N ILE A 631 30.82 -22.10 -33.86
CA ILE A 631 30.53 -23.35 -33.13
C ILE A 631 29.87 -23.04 -31.79
N GLY A 632 30.33 -22.02 -31.07
CA GLY A 632 29.87 -21.64 -29.74
C GLY A 632 30.91 -21.81 -28.64
N ASP A 633 30.45 -21.86 -27.39
CA ASP A 633 31.32 -22.08 -26.25
C ASP A 633 31.59 -23.58 -26.06
N VAL A 634 32.84 -24.03 -26.22
CA VAL A 634 33.23 -25.42 -26.06
C VAL A 634 33.73 -25.65 -24.64
N THR A 635 32.96 -26.42 -23.86
CA THR A 635 33.26 -26.69 -22.44
C THR A 635 33.75 -28.10 -22.20
N ILE A 636 34.97 -28.21 -21.65
CA ILE A 636 35.60 -29.48 -21.25
C ILE A 636 35.69 -29.52 -19.73
N THR A 637 34.89 -30.36 -19.07
CA THR A 637 34.87 -30.53 -17.62
C THR A 637 35.87 -31.58 -17.13
N ASP A 638 36.18 -31.57 -15.84
CA ASP A 638 37.02 -32.60 -15.16
C ASP A 638 38.38 -32.82 -15.87
N VAL A 639 38.99 -31.78 -16.37
CA VAL A 639 40.34 -31.83 -16.98
C VAL A 639 41.37 -32.07 -15.87
N PRO A 640 42.12 -33.17 -15.85
CA PRO A 640 43.19 -33.35 -14.88
C PRO A 640 44.28 -32.31 -15.05
N GLY A 641 44.73 -31.70 -13.97
CA GLY A 641 45.83 -30.79 -13.93
C GLY A 641 46.90 -31.21 -12.93
N VAL A 642 48.14 -31.27 -13.37
CA VAL A 642 49.29 -31.71 -12.53
C VAL A 642 50.24 -30.51 -12.39
N GLU A 643 50.42 -30.05 -11.17
CA GLU A 643 51.39 -28.97 -10.89
C GLU A 643 52.80 -29.54 -10.78
N LYS A 644 53.74 -28.95 -11.57
CA LYS A 644 55.14 -29.32 -11.55
C LYS A 644 56.00 -28.11 -11.93
N ASN A 645 56.96 -27.76 -11.08
CA ASN A 645 57.93 -26.64 -11.30
C ASN A 645 57.25 -25.29 -11.61
N GLY A 646 56.09 -25.02 -10.97
CA GLY A 646 55.33 -23.80 -11.20
C GLY A 646 54.51 -23.78 -12.50
N TYR A 647 54.44 -24.91 -13.20
CA TYR A 647 53.54 -25.14 -14.32
C TYR A 647 52.37 -26.03 -13.86
N VAL A 648 51.15 -25.75 -14.36
CA VAL A 648 50.06 -26.72 -14.31
C VAL A 648 49.93 -27.34 -15.69
N PHE A 649 50.14 -28.66 -15.79
CA PHE A 649 50.00 -29.42 -17.04
C PHE A 649 48.63 -30.05 -17.12
N TYR A 650 47.97 -29.97 -18.27
CA TYR A 650 46.61 -30.45 -18.49
C TYR A 650 46.58 -31.50 -19.59
N THR A 651 45.80 -32.57 -19.41
CA THR A 651 45.63 -33.60 -20.44
C THR A 651 44.24 -34.22 -20.28
N VAL A 652 43.48 -34.36 -21.37
CA VAL A 652 42.20 -35.01 -21.40
C VAL A 652 41.81 -35.38 -22.82
N GLU A 653 41.05 -36.46 -22.97
CA GLU A 653 40.39 -36.87 -24.21
C GLU A 653 38.95 -37.28 -23.87
N LYS A 654 37.99 -36.47 -24.28
CA LYS A 654 36.55 -36.68 -23.98
C LYS A 654 35.63 -35.79 -24.82
N ASP A 655 34.35 -36.06 -24.77
CA ASP A 655 33.34 -35.20 -25.38
C ASP A 655 33.19 -33.90 -24.56
N ALA A 656 33.24 -32.78 -25.26
CA ALA A 656 32.98 -31.44 -24.73
C ALA A 656 31.60 -30.99 -25.10
N ALA A 657 30.93 -30.30 -24.19
CA ALA A 657 29.61 -29.69 -24.43
C ALA A 657 29.77 -28.40 -25.23
N ILE A 658 28.87 -28.16 -26.17
CA ILE A 658 28.78 -26.90 -26.93
C ILE A 658 27.53 -26.16 -26.42
N THR A 659 27.69 -24.89 -26.07
CA THR A 659 26.61 -23.96 -25.73
C THR A 659 26.75 -22.66 -26.48
N ASN A 660 25.72 -21.85 -26.56
CA ASN A 660 25.74 -20.55 -27.26
C ASN A 660 26.22 -20.67 -28.73
N GLY A 661 25.97 -21.81 -29.39
CA GLY A 661 26.37 -22.06 -30.77
C GLY A 661 25.27 -21.70 -31.78
N ALA A 662 25.66 -21.67 -33.06
CA ALA A 662 24.74 -21.52 -34.17
C ALA A 662 24.17 -22.90 -34.62
N GLU A 663 23.41 -22.96 -35.71
CA GLU A 663 22.78 -24.18 -36.26
C GLU A 663 23.76 -25.37 -36.43
N ILE A 664 25.04 -25.10 -36.64
CA ILE A 664 26.07 -26.11 -36.76
C ILE A 664 26.32 -26.86 -35.41
N ALA A 665 26.15 -26.19 -34.28
CA ALA A 665 26.22 -26.82 -32.98
C ALA A 665 25.11 -27.86 -32.77
N GLU A 666 23.90 -27.53 -33.21
CA GLU A 666 22.75 -28.45 -33.17
C GLU A 666 23.00 -29.65 -34.09
N ALA A 667 23.53 -29.43 -35.30
CA ALA A 667 23.89 -30.50 -36.24
C ALA A 667 24.94 -31.46 -35.64
N LEU A 668 25.81 -30.98 -34.73
CA LEU A 668 26.79 -31.77 -33.98
C LEU A 668 26.19 -32.42 -32.71
N GLY A 669 24.88 -32.25 -32.45
CA GLY A 669 24.25 -32.73 -31.21
C GLY A 669 24.73 -31.97 -29.96
N ASN A 670 25.14 -30.73 -30.12
CA ASN A 670 25.70 -29.87 -29.05
C ASN A 670 26.89 -30.48 -28.31
N LYS A 671 27.71 -31.30 -29.02
CA LYS A 671 28.91 -31.95 -28.48
C LYS A 671 30.00 -32.02 -29.55
N VAL A 672 31.24 -31.99 -29.11
CA VAL A 672 32.40 -32.26 -29.95
C VAL A 672 33.45 -33.05 -29.17
N HIS A 673 34.07 -34.05 -29.82
CA HIS A 673 35.16 -34.81 -29.20
C HIS A 673 36.41 -33.98 -29.14
N VAL A 674 37.00 -33.75 -27.95
CA VAL A 674 38.19 -32.94 -27.76
C VAL A 674 39.31 -33.76 -27.11
N LYS A 675 40.49 -33.70 -27.70
CA LYS A 675 41.69 -34.23 -27.09
C LYS A 675 42.67 -33.07 -26.87
N ILE A 676 43.02 -32.77 -25.60
CA ILE A 676 44.12 -31.91 -25.26
C ILE A 676 45.44 -32.70 -25.44
N VAL A 677 46.15 -32.39 -26.51
CA VAL A 677 47.41 -33.08 -26.87
C VAL A 677 48.57 -32.60 -25.98
N GLU A 678 48.62 -31.30 -25.73
CA GLU A 678 49.62 -30.67 -24.88
C GLU A 678 49.00 -29.34 -24.36
N ALA A 679 48.90 -29.16 -23.05
CA ALA A 679 48.49 -27.87 -22.48
C ALA A 679 49.20 -27.63 -21.14
N TYR A 680 49.55 -26.40 -20.88
CA TYR A 680 50.06 -25.97 -19.59
C TYR A 680 49.85 -24.47 -19.38
N SER A 681 49.69 -24.08 -18.11
CA SER A 681 49.66 -22.69 -17.70
C SER A 681 50.81 -22.34 -16.76
N LYS A 682 51.31 -21.11 -16.87
CA LYS A 682 52.29 -20.55 -15.96
C LYS A 682 52.34 -19.02 -16.08
N ASP A 683 52.51 -18.34 -14.94
CA ASP A 683 52.72 -16.87 -14.88
C ASP A 683 51.68 -16.08 -15.69
N GLY A 684 50.39 -16.48 -15.61
CA GLY A 684 49.30 -15.81 -16.32
C GLY A 684 49.20 -16.09 -17.82
N LYS A 685 49.97 -17.06 -18.35
CA LYS A 685 49.92 -17.51 -19.74
C LYS A 685 49.44 -18.95 -19.84
N LEU A 686 48.67 -19.25 -20.88
CA LEU A 686 48.23 -20.59 -21.24
C LEU A 686 48.74 -20.95 -22.64
N TYR A 687 49.31 -22.13 -22.78
CA TYR A 687 49.48 -22.79 -24.06
C TYR A 687 48.61 -24.01 -24.10
N ALA A 688 47.83 -24.20 -25.17
CA ALA A 688 47.03 -25.40 -25.36
C ALA A 688 46.96 -25.82 -26.81
N LYS A 689 47.37 -27.08 -27.08
CA LYS A 689 47.22 -27.74 -28.36
C LYS A 689 46.14 -28.80 -28.24
N MET A 690 45.11 -28.68 -29.04
CA MET A 690 43.93 -29.52 -28.99
C MET A 690 43.60 -30.08 -30.38
N THR A 691 42.97 -31.26 -30.43
CA THR A 691 42.38 -31.78 -31.65
C THR A 691 40.88 -31.99 -31.43
N LEU A 692 40.11 -31.57 -32.42
CA LEU A 692 38.67 -31.61 -32.40
C LEU A 692 38.14 -32.14 -33.76
N PRO A 693 37.94 -33.45 -33.95
CA PRO A 693 37.34 -33.96 -35.16
C PRO A 693 35.87 -33.56 -35.21
N VAL A 694 35.48 -32.78 -36.20
CA VAL A 694 34.11 -32.32 -36.42
C VAL A 694 33.49 -33.14 -37.55
N THR A 695 32.50 -33.94 -37.23
CA THR A 695 31.81 -34.83 -38.20
C THR A 695 30.45 -34.24 -38.57
N LEU A 696 30.29 -33.83 -39.83
CA LEU A 696 29.04 -33.34 -40.38
C LEU A 696 28.55 -34.33 -41.46
N GLY A 697 27.53 -35.10 -41.13
CA GLY A 697 27.06 -36.18 -41.99
C GLY A 697 28.13 -37.26 -42.21
N GLU A 698 28.54 -37.52 -43.48
CA GLU A 698 29.58 -38.48 -43.84
C GLU A 698 30.97 -37.88 -43.88
N THR A 699 31.12 -36.58 -43.65
CA THR A 699 32.40 -35.86 -43.80
C THR A 699 32.99 -35.52 -42.40
N THR A 700 34.21 -35.96 -42.12
CA THR A 700 34.94 -35.56 -40.93
C THR A 700 36.04 -34.53 -41.28
N ILE A 701 35.97 -33.38 -40.61
CA ILE A 701 37.01 -32.35 -40.67
C ILE A 701 37.89 -32.51 -39.46
N ASN A 702 39.17 -32.74 -39.67
CA ASN A 702 40.14 -32.81 -38.57
C ASN A 702 40.56 -31.37 -38.23
N VAL A 703 40.15 -30.89 -37.09
CA VAL A 703 40.53 -29.55 -36.58
C VAL A 703 41.61 -29.73 -35.56
N GLU A 704 42.74 -29.07 -35.79
CA GLU A 704 43.80 -28.86 -34.78
C GLU A 704 43.77 -27.40 -34.36
N ALA A 705 43.66 -27.12 -33.06
CA ALA A 705 43.61 -25.79 -32.49
C ALA A 705 44.81 -25.59 -31.54
N VAL A 706 45.60 -24.53 -31.80
CA VAL A 706 46.75 -24.16 -30.98
C VAL A 706 46.50 -22.79 -30.40
N PHE A 707 46.32 -22.71 -29.09
CA PHE A 707 46.10 -21.47 -28.35
C PHE A 707 47.41 -21.05 -27.66
N GLY A 708 47.78 -19.79 -27.83
CA GLY A 708 48.93 -19.17 -27.21
C GLY A 708 50.28 -19.62 -27.83
N GLU A 709 51.35 -18.96 -27.46
CA GLU A 709 52.67 -19.27 -27.92
C GLU A 709 53.34 -20.32 -27.04
N LYS A 710 53.85 -21.39 -27.67
CA LYS A 710 54.66 -22.37 -26.95
C LYS A 710 55.93 -21.66 -26.47
N PRO A 711 56.20 -21.55 -25.15
CA PRO A 711 57.42 -20.98 -24.66
C PRO A 711 58.60 -21.64 -25.34
N ALA A 712 59.50 -20.86 -25.91
CA ALA A 712 60.70 -21.39 -26.47
C ALA A 712 61.39 -22.24 -25.41
N ALA A 713 61.77 -23.48 -25.76
CA ALA A 713 62.53 -24.38 -24.88
C ALA A 713 63.94 -23.79 -24.68
N GLY A 714 63.97 -22.68 -23.97
CA GLY A 714 65.17 -21.99 -23.58
C GLY A 714 65.43 -22.19 -22.10
N ILE A 715 66.52 -22.81 -21.77
CA ILE A 715 67.04 -22.74 -20.41
C ILE A 715 67.39 -21.26 -20.18
N ASN A 716 66.50 -20.53 -19.52
CA ASN A 716 66.83 -19.19 -19.08
C ASN A 716 67.81 -19.26 -17.94
N GLY A 717 69.04 -18.79 -18.30
CA GLY A 717 70.04 -18.25 -17.37
C GLY A 717 70.59 -19.26 -16.38
N ILE A 718 71.70 -19.90 -16.76
CA ILE A 718 72.67 -20.22 -15.74
C ILE A 718 73.30 -18.88 -15.31
N THR A 719 72.75 -18.28 -14.26
CA THR A 719 73.46 -17.23 -13.51
C THR A 719 74.61 -17.88 -12.80
N THR A 720 75.80 -17.60 -13.30
CA THR A 720 77.05 -17.95 -12.63
C THR A 720 77.15 -17.10 -11.36
N THR A 721 76.73 -17.60 -10.21
CA THR A 721 77.19 -17.14 -8.91
C THR A 721 78.24 -18.12 -8.40
N GLN A 722 79.49 -17.65 -8.51
CA GLN A 722 80.70 -18.04 -7.77
C GLN A 722 81.11 -19.51 -7.67
N ASN A 723 82.31 -19.75 -8.28
CA ASN A 723 83.30 -20.79 -7.95
C ASN A 723 82.92 -22.27 -8.23
N GLY A 724 82.58 -22.55 -9.49
CA GLY A 724 82.64 -23.92 -10.02
C GLY A 724 82.91 -23.87 -11.53
N LYS A 725 83.99 -24.44 -12.00
CA LYS A 725 84.31 -24.52 -13.42
C LYS A 725 83.25 -25.29 -14.18
N VAL A 726 82.40 -24.58 -14.97
CA VAL A 726 81.51 -25.18 -15.96
C VAL A 726 82.30 -25.46 -17.23
N GLU A 727 82.29 -26.68 -17.70
CA GLU A 727 82.95 -27.07 -18.95
C GLU A 727 81.93 -27.17 -20.07
N VAL A 728 82.15 -26.50 -21.19
CA VAL A 728 81.29 -26.53 -22.36
C VAL A 728 82.02 -27.29 -23.50
N TYR A 729 81.28 -28.24 -24.14
CA TYR A 729 81.77 -29.02 -25.24
C TYR A 729 80.82 -28.93 -26.44
N ASN A 730 81.33 -29.02 -27.66
CA ASN A 730 80.49 -29.21 -28.84
C ASN A 730 79.97 -30.67 -28.92
N VAL A 731 79.20 -30.97 -29.94
CA VAL A 731 78.62 -32.32 -30.15
C VAL A 731 79.66 -33.37 -30.45
N ASN A 732 80.89 -32.95 -30.87
CA ASN A 732 81.98 -33.84 -31.14
C ASN A 732 82.94 -34.02 -29.94
N GLY A 733 82.57 -33.54 -28.75
CA GLY A 733 83.33 -33.67 -27.51
C GLY A 733 84.50 -32.72 -27.38
N VAL A 734 84.65 -31.73 -28.26
CA VAL A 734 85.66 -30.69 -28.18
C VAL A 734 85.26 -29.62 -27.16
N ARG A 735 86.16 -29.35 -26.21
CA ARG A 735 85.91 -28.32 -25.17
C ARG A 735 85.92 -26.94 -25.80
N LEU A 736 84.91 -26.13 -25.45
CA LEU A 736 84.71 -24.77 -25.93
C LEU A 736 84.95 -23.77 -24.80
N ASN A 737 85.39 -22.56 -25.16
CA ASN A 737 85.63 -21.47 -24.21
C ASN A 737 84.26 -20.74 -23.82
N GLY A 738 83.13 -21.22 -24.32
CA GLY A 738 81.78 -20.73 -24.08
C GLY A 738 80.78 -21.35 -25.04
N LEU A 739 79.50 -21.09 -24.85
CA LEU A 739 78.40 -21.61 -25.68
C LEU A 739 78.53 -21.06 -27.12
N GLN A 740 78.51 -21.93 -28.13
CA GLN A 740 78.47 -21.62 -29.56
C GLN A 740 77.09 -21.85 -30.17
N LYS A 741 76.84 -21.25 -31.34
CA LYS A 741 75.55 -21.45 -32.06
C LYS A 741 75.42 -22.95 -32.42
N GLY A 742 74.27 -23.55 -32.02
CA GLY A 742 74.00 -24.94 -32.17
C GLY A 742 73.99 -25.70 -30.82
N LEU A 743 74.01 -27.04 -30.89
CA LEU A 743 73.94 -27.89 -29.71
C LEU A 743 75.26 -27.96 -28.96
N ASN A 744 75.26 -27.53 -27.69
CA ASN A 744 76.42 -27.61 -26.80
C ASN A 744 76.15 -28.63 -25.69
N ILE A 745 77.17 -29.30 -25.21
CA ILE A 745 77.16 -30.20 -24.07
C ILE A 745 77.83 -29.47 -22.91
N VAL A 746 77.10 -29.18 -21.86
CA VAL A 746 77.58 -28.47 -20.68
C VAL A 746 77.71 -29.42 -19.51
N ARG A 747 78.92 -29.51 -18.93
CA ARG A 747 79.19 -30.22 -17.69
C ARG A 747 79.23 -29.23 -16.57
N THR A 748 78.23 -29.34 -15.63
CA THR A 748 78.17 -28.49 -14.48
C THR A 748 79.11 -28.89 -13.36
N ALA A 749 79.37 -28.02 -12.39
CA ALA A 749 80.35 -28.29 -11.32
C ALA A 749 80.01 -29.49 -10.44
N ASP A 750 78.74 -29.85 -10.37
CA ASP A 750 78.21 -31.03 -9.67
C ASP A 750 78.28 -32.32 -10.51
N GLY A 751 78.94 -32.27 -11.69
CA GLY A 751 79.19 -33.38 -12.56
C GLY A 751 78.04 -33.77 -13.49
N LYS A 752 76.93 -33.08 -13.47
CA LYS A 752 75.79 -33.31 -14.38
C LYS A 752 76.13 -32.83 -15.78
N VAL A 753 75.72 -33.57 -16.79
CA VAL A 753 75.87 -33.20 -18.19
C VAL A 753 74.52 -32.81 -18.77
N VAL A 754 74.39 -31.59 -19.28
CA VAL A 754 73.20 -31.06 -19.92
C VAL A 754 73.42 -30.66 -21.35
N LYS A 755 72.53 -30.89 -22.25
CA LYS A 755 72.55 -30.41 -23.65
C LYS A 755 71.90 -29.03 -23.71
N VAL A 756 72.64 -28.08 -24.25
CA VAL A 756 72.21 -26.69 -24.37
C VAL A 756 72.28 -26.28 -25.85
N LEU A 757 71.20 -25.89 -26.43
CA LEU A 757 71.09 -25.31 -27.76
C LEU A 757 71.21 -23.78 -27.65
N LYS A 758 72.17 -23.15 -28.37
CA LYS A 758 72.32 -21.70 -28.42
C LYS A 758 72.05 -21.18 -29.83
#